data_68c42f76b2f958b08c1d4a0ee9c4e05d
#
_entry.id   68c42f76b2f958b08c1d4a0ee9c4e05d
#
_cell.length_a   1.000
_cell.length_b   1.000
_cell.length_c   1.000
_cell.angle_alpha   90.00
_cell.angle_beta   90.00
_cell.angle_gamma   90.00
#
_symmetry.space_group_name_H-M   'P 1'
#
loop_
_entity.id
_entity.type
_entity.pdbx_description
1 polymer ?
#
loop_
_entity_poly.entity_id
_entity_poly.type
_entity_poly.pdbx_seq_one_letter_code
_entity_poly.pdbx_strand_id
1 'polypeptide(L)'
;MKRHITFVLALATGMVVQAQTDTLKTGSHASQHKEGTLLSYNCNVQTAGSYASQPVNLGFGIEQTLGESTMSVALSNDINRRSSKNIGNSLYGQVLGLTTLQGTGDYASFEPTFFVRGLQSLNGSSPLIMVDGIERNITNISPEEVERVIVLKDAPATALYGYKGANGAINIITKRGRYNFSEIKFTYDHGFTWEARRPQFVNGYDYATALNEAYVNDGRAPRYTANELNAFQTGKYPYLYPNVDWIAETFRNHGASDIFNLSFRGGGSRLRYYTQVNLVNNAGFIAHPNENEGYSTQNKYNKANLRTNLDIDLTTTTKLAVNLDGVLLEASRPGLSSDALWDKIYTVPAAAFPIKTESGLWGGNTTWTGYYNPVALTQGRAYSKAHTRALFADATLRQDLSSVTQGLSAWTRFAYDNIAAYWENHTRSYQYGMASAGSWNNGEPTGITQYKAGSDSNMSADSKLDWQNRNFNFGVGANYDRSFGEHKLQSVLMWNYEFRNANGQDNTIYRTSASLYNHYGYKGKYFADLSLGLAASNRLAPGHRTAFSPTLSAAWLLSKEDFMQGMRFVDFLKVRASWGIINLDHIPEQGYWEQVFTGGGGYNLGSNYDAYSGWKEGRLAAMNSTHEKAYKYNVGLDATLFGTLDLTIDGYYQRRSDIWVASSGKNSDVVGISHPYVNGGIVDSYGFEWGAQYHKEIAKDLQLRAGMNYTLAKNKIKEEYEEPRAYDYEKRTGNPVNQIFGLQAIGFFTDQADIDHSPVQRLGTNPKPGDIKFKDQNGDNVIDGDDYVKMGYNTVCPEIYYAFNLGMEYKGVGFFAQFQGVANYTAILNTKSVYRPLVNNTNIGQYYFENRWTPETANTALYPRLSSEDNQNNYTLNSVWLADRSFLKLRNVEVYYHLPATLFNNSRFIKNAKFYVRGIDLLCLDHIKRADPECYGADYPVTRSVSLGVVLGF
;
A
#
# COMPACT_ATOMS: atom_id res chain seq x y z
N MET A 1 -12.77 -0.22 26.89
CA MET A 1 -12.51 1.11 26.30
C MET A 1 -12.88 2.27 27.25
N LYS A 2 -14.11 2.41 27.80
CA LYS A 2 -14.45 3.50 28.75
C LYS A 2 -13.49 3.61 29.96
N ARG A 3 -13.09 2.50 30.57
CA ARG A 3 -12.14 2.50 31.72
C ARG A 3 -10.69 2.88 31.36
N HIS A 4 -10.24 2.62 30.13
CA HIS A 4 -8.86 2.95 29.71
C HIS A 4 -8.72 4.40 29.24
N ILE A 5 -9.80 5.01 28.73
CA ILE A 5 -9.83 6.44 28.37
C ILE A 5 -9.70 7.32 29.61
N THR A 6 -10.36 6.92 30.72
CA THR A 6 -10.28 7.67 31.98
C THR A 6 -8.86 7.65 32.58
N PHE A 7 -8.12 6.55 32.42
CA PHE A 7 -6.76 6.44 32.95
C PHE A 7 -5.75 7.26 32.14
N VAL A 8 -5.88 7.30 30.81
CA VAL A 8 -5.01 8.09 29.92
C VAL A 8 -5.26 9.59 30.09
N LEU A 9 -6.52 10.01 30.25
CA LEU A 9 -6.86 11.40 30.56
C LEU A 9 -6.33 11.85 31.94
N ALA A 10 -6.35 10.96 32.94
CA ALA A 10 -5.81 11.27 34.27
C ALA A 10 -4.28 11.41 34.28
N LEU A 11 -3.54 10.64 33.47
CA LEU A 11 -2.09 10.79 33.30
C LEU A 11 -1.72 12.09 32.56
N ALA A 12 -2.48 12.43 31.50
CA ALA A 12 -2.26 13.65 30.75
C ALA A 12 -2.53 14.93 31.57
N THR A 13 -3.59 14.92 32.39
CA THR A 13 -3.92 16.04 33.29
C THR A 13 -2.91 16.19 34.44
N GLY A 14 -2.36 15.09 34.96
CA GLY A 14 -1.31 15.13 36.02
C GLY A 14 0.00 15.78 35.55
N MET A 15 0.45 15.54 34.31
CA MET A 15 1.64 16.13 33.74
C MET A 15 1.49 17.63 33.41
N VAL A 16 0.30 18.06 33.02
CA VAL A 16 0.02 19.49 32.69
C VAL A 16 -0.03 20.35 33.96
N VAL A 17 -0.57 19.85 35.07
CA VAL A 17 -0.65 20.59 36.34
C VAL A 17 0.75 20.81 36.95
N GLN A 18 1.68 19.87 36.79
CA GLN A 18 3.03 20.00 37.35
C GLN A 18 3.92 20.96 36.52
N ALA A 19 3.70 21.03 35.21
CA ALA A 19 4.40 21.96 34.32
C ALA A 19 3.93 23.44 34.50
N GLN A 20 2.70 23.67 34.94
CA GLN A 20 2.19 25.03 35.19
C GLN A 20 2.61 25.62 36.53
N THR A 21 2.96 24.81 37.55
CA THR A 21 3.36 25.31 38.86
C THR A 21 4.80 25.81 38.91
N ASP A 22 5.68 25.34 38.03
CA ASP A 22 7.09 25.77 37.97
C ASP A 22 7.31 27.07 37.13
N THR A 23 6.36 27.47 36.30
CA THR A 23 6.44 28.68 35.45
C THR A 23 6.03 29.95 36.18
N LEU A 24 5.47 29.84 37.37
CA LEU A 24 4.97 31.04 38.14
C LEU A 24 5.98 31.64 39.11
N LYS A 25 7.23 31.17 39.18
CA LYS A 25 8.22 31.64 40.18
C LYS A 25 9.47 32.34 39.68
N THR A 26 9.56 32.77 38.43
CA THR A 26 10.67 33.63 38.02
C THR A 26 10.15 34.90 37.35
N GLY A 27 10.15 35.96 38.15
CA GLY A 27 9.79 37.30 37.68
C GLY A 27 10.87 38.03 36.93
N SER A 28 10.43 38.84 36.00
CA SER A 28 11.00 40.10 35.50
C SER A 28 12.39 40.10 34.89
N HIS A 29 12.46 40.16 33.56
CA HIS A 29 12.94 41.35 32.83
C HIS A 29 12.50 41.21 31.35
N ALA A 30 11.51 42.03 31.00
CA ALA A 30 11.02 42.15 29.64
C ALA A 30 11.78 43.21 28.89
N SER A 31 12.38 42.89 27.76
CA SER A 31 12.62 43.88 26.70
C SER A 31 11.49 43.70 25.66
N GLN A 32 10.75 44.80 25.47
CA GLN A 32 9.64 44.86 24.50
C GLN A 32 10.17 44.75 23.07
N HIS A 33 9.81 43.68 22.36
CA HIS A 33 9.60 43.74 20.94
C HIS A 33 8.12 43.45 20.69
N LYS A 34 7.38 44.54 20.36
CA LYS A 34 6.07 44.42 19.73
C LYS A 34 6.23 43.94 18.31
N GLU A 35 6.08 42.65 18.12
CA GLU A 35 5.61 42.13 16.84
C GLU A 35 4.32 41.34 17.11
N GLY A 36 3.22 41.91 16.64
CA GLY A 36 1.94 41.25 16.59
C GLY A 36 2.04 40.07 15.64
N THR A 37 2.45 38.91 16.15
CA THR A 37 2.43 37.68 15.41
C THR A 37 0.99 37.23 15.37
N LEU A 38 0.27 37.63 14.33
CA LEU A 38 -0.84 36.84 13.79
C LEU A 38 -0.31 35.41 13.68
N LEU A 39 -0.74 34.51 14.57
CA LEU A 39 -0.66 33.08 14.35
C LEU A 39 -1.60 32.75 13.19
N SER A 40 -1.17 33.14 11.97
CA SER A 40 -1.64 32.46 10.79
C SER A 40 -1.33 31.01 11.02
N TYR A 41 -2.33 30.16 11.06
CA TYR A 41 -2.15 28.77 10.64
C TYR A 41 -1.50 28.90 9.26
N ASN A 42 -0.19 28.74 9.25
CA ASN A 42 0.57 28.80 8.03
C ASN A 42 0.14 27.60 7.17
N CYS A 43 -0.84 27.85 6.39
CA CYS A 43 -0.74 27.49 5.00
C CYS A 43 0.55 28.16 4.55
N ASN A 44 1.70 27.51 4.66
CA ASN A 44 2.98 28.12 4.33
C ASN A 44 2.89 28.62 2.89
N VAL A 45 2.57 29.90 2.73
CA VAL A 45 2.95 30.61 1.52
C VAL A 45 4.46 30.60 1.57
N GLN A 46 5.05 29.75 0.77
CA GLN A 46 6.49 29.76 0.59
C GLN A 46 6.80 31.07 -0.11
N THR A 47 7.48 31.98 0.59
CA THR A 47 8.02 33.19 -0.01
C THR A 47 9.22 32.83 -0.90
N ALA A 48 9.55 33.68 -1.86
CA ALA A 48 10.74 33.53 -2.68
C ALA A 48 11.96 33.26 -1.78
N GLY A 49 12.67 32.17 -2.05
CA GLY A 49 13.75 31.67 -1.20
C GLY A 49 13.33 30.61 -0.17
N SER A 50 12.03 30.41 0.10
CA SER A 50 11.57 29.40 1.06
C SER A 50 11.75 27.98 0.56
N TYR A 51 11.67 27.72 -0.74
CA TYR A 51 11.95 26.40 -1.35
C TYR A 51 13.39 25.98 -1.07
N ALA A 52 14.36 26.82 -1.40
CA ALA A 52 15.78 26.55 -1.16
C ALA A 52 16.13 26.38 0.32
N SER A 53 15.39 27.03 1.23
CA SER A 53 15.61 26.97 2.69
C SER A 53 14.94 25.80 3.39
N GLN A 54 14.15 24.99 2.68
CA GLN A 54 13.49 23.83 3.30
C GLN A 54 14.52 22.84 3.83
N PRO A 55 14.40 22.40 5.10
CA PRO A 55 15.36 21.47 5.68
C PRO A 55 15.15 20.04 5.15
N VAL A 56 16.26 19.41 4.78
CA VAL A 56 16.40 18.01 4.40
C VAL A 56 17.13 17.31 5.55
N ASN A 57 16.42 16.48 6.28
CA ASN A 57 16.99 15.67 7.35
C ASN A 57 17.22 14.24 6.85
N LEU A 58 18.49 13.85 6.77
CA LEU A 58 18.92 12.52 6.34
C LEU A 58 19.05 11.53 7.51
N GLY A 59 18.69 11.93 8.73
CA GLY A 59 19.00 11.17 9.94
C GLY A 59 20.44 11.35 10.40
N PHE A 60 20.82 10.68 11.47
CA PHE A 60 22.20 10.67 12.04
C PHE A 60 22.79 12.06 12.35
N GLY A 61 21.93 13.06 12.52
CA GLY A 61 22.33 14.45 12.75
C GLY A 61 22.82 15.20 11.50
N ILE A 62 22.50 14.69 10.31
CA ILE A 62 22.77 15.36 9.04
C ILE A 62 21.54 16.18 8.65
N GLU A 63 21.69 17.50 8.70
CA GLU A 63 20.66 18.44 8.28
C GLU A 63 21.24 19.41 7.25
N GLN A 64 20.57 19.52 6.12
CA GLN A 64 20.90 20.42 5.02
C GLN A 64 19.67 21.21 4.61
N THR A 65 19.84 22.20 3.76
CA THR A 65 18.71 22.83 3.05
C THR A 65 18.58 22.25 1.65
N LEU A 66 17.41 22.36 1.04
CA LEU A 66 17.27 21.99 -0.38
C LEU A 66 18.22 22.74 -1.28
N GLY A 67 18.54 24.00 -0.94
CA GLY A 67 19.50 24.83 -1.67
C GLY A 67 20.93 24.27 -1.68
N GLU A 68 21.36 23.66 -0.58
CA GLU A 68 22.71 23.07 -0.42
C GLU A 68 22.76 21.59 -0.86
N SER A 69 21.64 20.87 -0.80
CA SER A 69 21.60 19.44 -1.07
C SER A 69 21.97 19.11 -2.51
N THR A 70 22.89 18.17 -2.66
CA THR A 70 23.33 17.59 -3.94
C THR A 70 22.44 16.44 -4.41
N MET A 71 21.51 16.00 -3.56
CA MET A 71 20.74 14.78 -3.69
C MET A 71 19.38 15.02 -4.33
N SER A 72 18.82 13.97 -4.95
CA SER A 72 17.43 13.94 -5.40
C SER A 72 16.51 13.56 -4.25
N VAL A 73 15.85 14.57 -3.67
CA VAL A 73 14.89 14.42 -2.57
C VAL A 73 13.58 15.11 -2.91
N ALA A 74 12.47 14.59 -2.39
CA ALA A 74 11.18 15.23 -2.49
C ALA A 74 10.54 15.32 -1.10
N LEU A 75 9.88 16.43 -0.83
CA LEU A 75 9.29 16.75 0.48
C LEU A 75 7.78 16.89 0.37
N SER A 76 7.07 16.49 1.42
CA SER A 76 5.67 16.87 1.61
C SER A 76 5.43 17.36 3.03
N ASN A 77 4.84 18.54 3.12
CA ASN A 77 4.41 19.15 4.38
C ASN A 77 2.87 19.22 4.48
N ASP A 78 2.14 18.90 3.41
CA ASP A 78 0.68 19.08 3.28
C ASP A 78 -0.10 17.77 3.48
N ILE A 79 0.31 17.00 4.48
CA ILE A 79 -0.09 15.61 4.72
C ILE A 79 -1.40 15.46 5.51
N ASN A 80 -1.90 16.53 6.14
CA ASN A 80 -3.06 16.49 7.05
C ASN A 80 -4.39 16.93 6.41
N ARG A 81 -4.47 16.93 5.08
CA ARG A 81 -5.69 17.31 4.34
C ARG A 81 -6.59 16.12 4.02
N ARG A 82 -6.18 14.91 4.34
CA ARG A 82 -6.95 13.69 4.17
C ARG A 82 -7.25 13.08 5.54
N SER A 83 -8.53 12.79 5.81
CA SER A 83 -8.93 12.03 6.99
C SER A 83 -8.50 10.57 6.80
N SER A 84 -7.51 10.11 7.53
CA SER A 84 -6.96 8.77 7.36
C SER A 84 -6.46 8.14 8.66
N LYS A 85 -6.49 6.81 8.73
CA LYS A 85 -6.07 6.04 9.91
C LYS A 85 -4.55 6.11 10.18
N ASN A 86 -3.76 6.35 9.14
CA ASN A 86 -2.29 6.46 9.22
C ASN A 86 -1.74 7.37 8.11
N ILE A 87 -0.46 7.73 8.23
CA ILE A 87 0.22 8.63 7.30
C ILE A 87 0.34 8.03 5.89
N GLY A 88 0.49 6.72 5.74
CA GLY A 88 0.62 6.06 4.43
C GLY A 88 -0.56 6.39 3.52
N ASN A 89 -1.76 6.39 4.08
CA ASN A 89 -2.99 6.72 3.37
C ASN A 89 -3.14 8.21 3.03
N SER A 90 -2.27 9.07 3.53
CA SER A 90 -2.24 10.50 3.19
C SER A 90 -1.26 10.83 2.07
N LEU A 91 -0.44 9.86 1.59
CA LEU A 91 0.65 10.13 0.64
C LEU A 91 0.25 10.00 -0.83
N TYR A 92 -1.00 9.66 -1.16
CA TYR A 92 -1.45 9.59 -2.56
C TYR A 92 -1.22 10.90 -3.30
N GLY A 93 -0.39 10.89 -4.35
CA GLY A 93 -0.10 12.05 -5.18
C GLY A 93 0.65 13.21 -4.52
N GLN A 94 1.09 13.04 -3.25
CA GLN A 94 1.69 14.14 -2.47
C GLN A 94 3.17 14.36 -2.78
N VAL A 95 3.92 13.32 -3.13
CA VAL A 95 5.37 13.37 -3.20
C VAL A 95 5.88 12.99 -4.58
N LEU A 96 6.72 13.82 -5.18
CA LEU A 96 7.33 13.58 -6.49
C LEU A 96 8.22 12.33 -6.48
N GLY A 97 8.02 11.43 -7.45
CA GLY A 97 8.77 10.18 -7.58
C GLY A 97 8.28 9.05 -6.67
N LEU A 98 7.22 9.27 -5.88
CA LEU A 98 6.57 8.24 -5.06
C LEU A 98 5.25 7.80 -5.69
N THR A 99 5.21 6.57 -6.18
CA THR A 99 3.97 5.90 -6.60
C THR A 99 3.30 5.27 -5.40
N THR A 100 2.03 5.61 -5.16
CA THR A 100 1.23 5.10 -4.05
C THR A 100 -0.05 4.48 -4.60
N LEU A 101 -0.27 3.19 -4.36
CA LEU A 101 -1.41 2.41 -4.89
C LEU A 101 -2.21 1.79 -3.76
N GLN A 102 -3.53 1.71 -3.94
CA GLN A 102 -4.46 1.05 -3.04
C GLN A 102 -4.75 -0.37 -3.52
N GLY A 103 -4.73 -1.36 -2.63
CA GLY A 103 -4.97 -2.76 -2.99
C GLY A 103 -6.33 -3.30 -2.54
N THR A 104 -6.93 -2.74 -1.48
CA THR A 104 -8.22 -3.20 -0.90
C THR A 104 -8.96 -2.04 -0.27
N GLY A 105 -10.27 -2.17 -0.13
CA GLY A 105 -11.12 -1.23 0.60
C GLY A 105 -11.34 -1.61 2.06
N ASP A 106 -10.88 -2.77 2.53
CA ASP A 106 -11.03 -3.20 3.92
C ASP A 106 -10.24 -2.28 4.85
N TYR A 107 -10.94 -1.54 5.70
CA TYR A 107 -10.34 -0.54 6.56
C TYR A 107 -9.26 -1.10 7.49
N ALA A 108 -9.41 -2.34 7.96
CA ALA A 108 -8.43 -2.99 8.82
C ALA A 108 -7.13 -3.34 8.09
N SER A 109 -7.25 -3.81 6.84
CA SER A 109 -6.15 -4.30 6.00
C SER A 109 -5.65 -3.28 4.98
N PHE A 110 -6.27 -2.10 4.92
CA PHE A 110 -6.00 -1.08 3.93
C PHE A 110 -4.66 -0.39 4.19
N GLU A 111 -3.62 -0.89 3.55
CA GLU A 111 -2.29 -0.31 3.54
C GLU A 111 -1.87 -0.04 2.09
N PRO A 112 -1.38 1.18 1.76
CA PRO A 112 -0.93 1.46 0.43
C PRO A 112 0.40 0.78 0.11
N THR A 113 0.55 0.38 -1.16
CA THR A 113 1.82 -0.09 -1.72
C THR A 113 2.60 1.09 -2.27
N PHE A 114 3.90 1.14 -1.96
CA PHE A 114 4.79 2.22 -2.38
C PHE A 114 5.87 1.73 -3.34
N PHE A 115 6.14 2.57 -4.35
CA PHE A 115 7.30 2.41 -5.23
C PHE A 115 7.99 3.77 -5.39
N VAL A 116 9.30 3.81 -5.25
CA VAL A 116 10.12 4.97 -5.59
C VAL A 116 10.73 4.71 -6.96
N ARG A 117 10.31 5.49 -7.98
CA ARG A 117 10.77 5.33 -9.36
C ARG A 117 10.43 3.96 -9.98
N GLY A 118 9.28 3.37 -9.60
CA GLY A 118 8.74 2.14 -10.19
C GLY A 118 9.46 0.85 -9.77
N LEU A 119 9.33 -0.18 -10.61
CA LEU A 119 9.98 -1.48 -10.40
C LEU A 119 11.44 -1.43 -10.82
N GLN A 120 12.33 -1.92 -9.96
CA GLN A 120 13.79 -1.82 -10.13
C GLN A 120 14.51 -3.17 -10.10
N SER A 121 13.84 -4.25 -9.66
CA SER A 121 14.40 -5.59 -9.51
C SER A 121 13.35 -6.65 -9.81
N LEU A 122 13.79 -7.88 -10.09
CA LEU A 122 12.94 -9.06 -10.22
C LEU A 122 12.36 -9.52 -8.87
N ASN A 123 13.02 -9.20 -7.76
CA ASN A 123 12.70 -9.69 -6.41
C ASN A 123 11.99 -8.65 -5.52
N GLY A 124 11.29 -7.68 -6.13
CA GLY A 124 10.56 -6.64 -5.43
C GLY A 124 11.31 -5.30 -5.38
N SER A 125 10.55 -4.24 -5.13
CA SER A 125 11.04 -2.86 -5.22
C SER A 125 10.46 -1.96 -4.13
N SER A 126 10.05 -2.54 -2.99
CA SER A 126 9.53 -1.76 -1.86
C SER A 126 10.60 -0.85 -1.27
N PRO A 127 10.32 0.44 -1.06
CA PRO A 127 11.26 1.36 -0.44
C PRO A 127 11.44 1.08 1.05
N LEU A 128 12.56 1.52 1.59
CA LEU A 128 12.78 1.55 3.03
C LEU A 128 11.89 2.62 3.67
N ILE A 129 11.15 2.26 4.72
CA ILE A 129 10.33 3.21 5.49
C ILE A 129 10.98 3.44 6.84
N MET A 130 11.19 4.73 7.16
CA MET A 130 11.83 5.13 8.41
C MET A 130 10.99 6.17 9.14
N VAL A 131 11.06 6.11 10.47
CA VAL A 131 10.48 7.11 11.37
C VAL A 131 11.62 7.63 12.24
N ASP A 132 11.92 8.92 12.10
CA ASP A 132 13.04 9.58 12.78
C ASP A 132 14.39 8.83 12.59
N GLY A 133 14.59 8.25 11.39
CA GLY A 133 15.82 7.54 11.02
C GLY A 133 15.94 6.10 11.49
N ILE A 134 14.85 5.49 11.99
CA ILE A 134 14.76 4.08 12.38
C ILE A 134 13.73 3.39 11.48
N GLU A 135 14.05 2.18 10.97
CA GLU A 135 13.10 1.40 10.17
C GLU A 135 11.89 0.99 11.00
N ARG A 136 10.71 1.51 10.64
CA ARG A 136 9.43 1.24 11.31
C ARG A 136 8.30 1.16 10.31
N ASN A 137 7.23 0.43 10.67
CA ASN A 137 6.05 0.35 9.83
C ASN A 137 5.26 1.67 9.87
N ILE A 138 4.84 2.14 8.70
CA ILE A 138 4.05 3.36 8.49
C ILE A 138 2.62 3.27 9.04
N THR A 139 2.08 2.06 9.22
CA THR A 139 0.68 1.79 9.58
C THR A 139 0.28 2.34 10.94
N ASN A 140 1.25 2.46 11.83
CA ASN A 140 1.02 2.90 13.22
C ASN A 140 1.11 4.42 13.40
N ILE A 141 1.58 5.15 12.37
CA ILE A 141 1.85 6.59 12.43
C ILE A 141 0.59 7.36 12.02
N SER A 142 0.09 8.24 12.90
CA SER A 142 -0.99 9.18 12.59
C SER A 142 -0.47 10.35 11.74
N PRO A 143 -1.23 10.85 10.75
CA PRO A 143 -0.82 12.05 10.01
C PRO A 143 -0.58 13.28 10.91
N GLU A 144 -1.31 13.38 12.01
CA GLU A 144 -1.25 14.51 12.92
C GLU A 144 0.08 14.61 13.72
N GLU A 145 0.81 13.50 13.88
CA GLU A 145 2.10 13.49 14.58
C GLU A 145 3.30 13.79 13.66
N VAL A 146 3.06 13.81 12.35
CA VAL A 146 4.12 14.01 11.36
C VAL A 146 4.34 15.49 11.10
N GLU A 147 5.60 15.91 11.16
CA GLU A 147 6.03 17.27 10.76
C GLU A 147 6.25 17.31 9.24
N ARG A 148 6.85 16.22 8.67
CA ARG A 148 7.28 16.18 7.28
C ARG A 148 7.55 14.75 6.81
N VAL A 149 7.34 14.50 5.53
CA VAL A 149 7.78 13.29 4.84
C VAL A 149 8.84 13.66 3.80
N ILE A 150 9.94 12.92 3.78
CA ILE A 150 11.08 13.09 2.88
C ILE A 150 11.27 11.79 2.10
N VAL A 151 11.22 11.84 0.77
CA VAL A 151 11.53 10.70 -0.08
C VAL A 151 12.92 10.85 -0.65
N LEU A 152 13.78 9.89 -0.35
CA LEU A 152 15.18 9.81 -0.76
C LEU A 152 15.28 8.85 -1.95
N LYS A 153 15.76 9.35 -3.10
CA LYS A 153 15.62 8.65 -4.38
C LYS A 153 16.93 8.14 -4.97
N ASP A 154 18.00 8.87 -4.83
CA ASP A 154 19.31 8.56 -5.42
C ASP A 154 20.29 7.88 -4.44
N ALA A 155 21.47 7.51 -4.94
CA ALA A 155 22.42 6.74 -4.17
C ALA A 155 23.01 7.50 -2.96
N PRO A 156 23.47 8.77 -3.07
CA PRO A 156 24.02 9.49 -1.93
C PRO A 156 23.03 9.65 -0.79
N ALA A 157 21.74 9.87 -1.12
CA ALA A 157 20.68 10.01 -0.13
C ALA A 157 20.43 8.73 0.66
N THR A 158 20.70 7.57 0.08
CA THR A 158 20.34 6.27 0.65
C THR A 158 21.50 5.41 1.13
N ALA A 159 22.75 5.79 0.79
CA ALA A 159 23.96 5.04 1.15
C ALA A 159 24.17 4.86 2.66
N LEU A 160 23.68 5.82 3.46
CA LEU A 160 23.79 5.81 4.92
C LEU A 160 23.02 4.66 5.59
N TYR A 161 22.07 4.03 4.85
CA TYR A 161 21.21 2.97 5.40
C TYR A 161 21.69 1.55 5.07
N GLY A 162 22.94 1.41 4.61
CA GLY A 162 23.58 0.12 4.36
C GLY A 162 22.85 -0.70 3.30
N TYR A 163 22.51 -1.95 3.59
CA TYR A 163 21.87 -2.88 2.66
C TYR A 163 20.41 -2.58 2.31
N LYS A 164 19.80 -1.51 2.80
CA LYS A 164 18.35 -1.30 2.69
C LYS A 164 17.97 -0.18 1.70
N GLY A 165 18.93 0.68 1.33
CA GLY A 165 18.65 1.92 0.59
C GLY A 165 18.46 1.77 -0.91
N ALA A 166 18.66 0.58 -1.50
CA ALA A 166 18.72 0.42 -2.95
C ALA A 166 17.40 0.78 -3.69
N ASN A 167 16.24 0.56 -3.07
CA ASN A 167 14.92 0.87 -3.64
C ASN A 167 14.41 2.27 -3.29
N GLY A 168 15.28 3.15 -2.76
CA GLY A 168 14.88 4.44 -2.20
C GLY A 168 14.39 4.33 -0.75
N ALA A 169 14.10 5.47 -0.13
CA ALA A 169 13.62 5.50 1.24
C ALA A 169 12.57 6.59 1.46
N ILE A 170 11.60 6.30 2.33
CA ILE A 170 10.59 7.24 2.83
C ILE A 170 10.94 7.52 4.28
N ASN A 171 11.42 8.74 4.58
CA ASN A 171 11.77 9.16 5.92
C ASN A 171 10.69 10.07 6.49
N ILE A 172 10.03 9.63 7.55
CA ILE A 172 8.96 10.32 8.26
C ILE A 172 9.57 11.02 9.46
N ILE A 173 9.46 12.33 9.49
CA ILE A 173 9.95 13.16 10.60
C ILE A 173 8.76 13.51 11.47
N THR A 174 8.82 13.14 12.75
CA THR A 174 7.75 13.41 13.71
C THR A 174 7.89 14.78 14.36
N LYS A 175 6.78 15.33 14.83
CA LYS A 175 6.74 16.62 15.53
C LYS A 175 7.52 16.58 16.84
N ARG A 176 8.23 17.66 17.13
CA ARG A 176 9.01 17.83 18.38
C ARG A 176 8.59 19.10 19.11
N GLY A 177 8.93 19.17 20.38
CA GLY A 177 8.72 20.37 21.20
C GLY A 177 9.53 21.59 20.71
N ARG A 178 9.18 22.77 21.21
CA ARG A 178 9.87 24.05 20.95
C ARG A 178 10.19 24.76 22.26
N TYR A 179 11.29 25.49 22.26
CA TYR A 179 11.67 26.30 23.43
C TYR A 179 10.67 27.42 23.69
N ASN A 180 10.34 27.67 24.95
CA ASN A 180 9.46 28.75 25.39
C ASN A 180 8.12 28.83 24.62
N PHE A 181 7.54 27.67 24.34
CA PHE A 181 6.33 27.48 23.55
C PHE A 181 5.32 26.61 24.28
N SER A 182 4.04 26.85 24.09
CA SER A 182 2.94 26.00 24.58
C SER A 182 1.77 26.06 23.61
N GLU A 183 1.35 24.90 23.12
CA GLU A 183 0.20 24.72 22.25
C GLU A 183 -0.52 23.41 22.62
N ILE A 184 -1.83 23.50 22.75
CA ILE A 184 -2.71 22.33 22.83
C ILE A 184 -3.58 22.37 21.59
N LYS A 185 -3.59 21.29 20.84
CA LYS A 185 -4.42 21.15 19.64
C LYS A 185 -5.33 19.95 19.74
N PHE A 186 -6.60 20.17 19.51
CA PHE A 186 -7.63 19.14 19.43
C PHE A 186 -8.16 19.06 17.99
N THR A 187 -8.32 17.82 17.47
CA THR A 187 -8.95 17.58 16.18
C THR A 187 -9.94 16.44 16.31
N TYR A 188 -11.14 16.62 15.80
CA TYR A 188 -12.14 15.57 15.67
C TYR A 188 -12.68 15.56 14.24
N ASP A 189 -12.79 14.36 13.69
CA ASP A 189 -13.29 14.11 12.33
C ASP A 189 -14.30 12.95 12.39
N HIS A 190 -15.51 13.19 11.90
CA HIS A 190 -16.56 12.18 11.76
C HIS A 190 -16.82 11.96 10.28
N GLY A 191 -16.60 10.73 9.81
CA GLY A 191 -16.72 10.33 8.41
C GLY A 191 -17.87 9.35 8.18
N PHE A 192 -18.63 9.60 7.12
CA PHE A 192 -19.57 8.66 6.51
C PHE A 192 -18.89 7.99 5.34
N THR A 193 -18.89 6.66 5.30
CA THR A 193 -18.20 5.87 4.27
C THR A 193 -19.18 4.99 3.53
N TRP A 194 -18.97 4.79 2.23
CA TRP A 194 -19.71 3.86 1.39
C TRP A 194 -18.81 3.30 0.30
N GLU A 195 -19.20 2.17 -0.31
CA GLU A 195 -18.44 1.55 -1.37
C GLU A 195 -18.45 2.43 -2.63
N ALA A 196 -17.28 2.58 -3.27
CA ALA A 196 -17.13 3.40 -4.46
C ALA A 196 -17.91 2.82 -5.66
N ARG A 197 -17.81 1.50 -5.82
CA ARG A 197 -18.57 0.71 -6.80
C ARG A 197 -18.92 -0.63 -6.19
N ARG A 198 -20.21 -1.00 -6.25
CA ARG A 198 -20.68 -2.33 -5.93
C ARG A 198 -20.65 -3.21 -7.18
N PRO A 199 -20.13 -4.44 -7.11
CA PRO A 199 -20.32 -5.40 -8.18
C PRO A 199 -21.81 -5.68 -8.38
N GLN A 200 -22.18 -5.93 -9.63
CA GLN A 200 -23.57 -6.27 -10.02
C GLN A 200 -23.60 -7.67 -10.57
N PHE A 201 -24.49 -8.49 -10.06
CA PHE A 201 -24.72 -9.86 -10.48
C PHE A 201 -26.14 -9.99 -11.05
N VAL A 202 -26.34 -11.01 -11.85
CA VAL A 202 -27.66 -11.34 -12.38
C VAL A 202 -28.58 -11.83 -11.28
N ASN A 203 -29.89 -11.61 -11.44
CA ASN A 203 -30.93 -12.15 -10.56
C ASN A 203 -31.11 -13.66 -10.76
N GLY A 204 -31.99 -14.30 -9.95
CA GLY A 204 -32.23 -15.74 -10.01
C GLY A 204 -32.77 -16.25 -11.34
N TYR A 205 -33.64 -15.48 -12.00
CA TYR A 205 -34.19 -15.82 -13.31
C TYR A 205 -33.14 -15.73 -14.43
N ASP A 206 -32.39 -14.62 -14.48
CA ASP A 206 -31.34 -14.43 -15.46
C ASP A 206 -30.19 -15.44 -15.26
N TYR A 207 -29.87 -15.81 -14.02
CA TYR A 207 -28.91 -16.89 -13.75
C TYR A 207 -29.39 -18.23 -14.26
N ALA A 208 -30.65 -18.59 -13.99
CA ALA A 208 -31.24 -19.85 -14.46
C ALA A 208 -31.30 -19.93 -16.00
N THR A 209 -31.60 -18.80 -16.63
CA THR A 209 -31.60 -18.66 -18.10
C THR A 209 -30.17 -18.77 -18.64
N ALA A 210 -29.20 -18.09 -18.04
CA ALA A 210 -27.79 -18.15 -18.44
C ALA A 210 -27.21 -19.57 -18.29
N LEU A 211 -27.57 -20.28 -17.20
CA LEU A 211 -27.11 -21.66 -17.01
C LEU A 211 -27.75 -22.63 -18.03
N ASN A 212 -29.02 -22.44 -18.37
CA ASN A 212 -29.66 -23.21 -19.44
C ASN A 212 -28.99 -22.95 -20.79
N GLU A 213 -28.68 -21.70 -21.14
CA GLU A 213 -27.96 -21.32 -22.34
C GLU A 213 -26.58 -21.99 -22.35
N ALA A 214 -25.84 -21.95 -21.25
CA ALA A 214 -24.55 -22.61 -21.13
C ALA A 214 -24.63 -24.13 -21.37
N TYR A 215 -25.62 -24.80 -20.78
CA TYR A 215 -25.86 -26.24 -20.98
C TYR A 215 -26.14 -26.58 -22.43
N VAL A 216 -26.99 -25.81 -23.09
CA VAL A 216 -27.32 -25.98 -24.52
C VAL A 216 -26.07 -25.76 -25.38
N ASN A 217 -25.31 -24.69 -25.12
CA ASN A 217 -24.05 -24.42 -25.81
C ASN A 217 -23.01 -25.55 -25.64
N ASP A 218 -23.04 -26.24 -24.49
CA ASP A 218 -22.17 -27.38 -24.22
C ASP A 218 -22.68 -28.70 -24.80
N GLY A 219 -23.89 -28.68 -25.46
CA GLY A 219 -24.54 -29.86 -26.05
C GLY A 219 -25.32 -30.72 -25.05
N ARG A 220 -25.72 -30.10 -23.90
CA ARG A 220 -26.47 -30.75 -22.82
C ARG A 220 -27.92 -30.28 -22.80
N ALA A 221 -28.82 -31.07 -22.22
CA ALA A 221 -30.19 -30.62 -21.96
C ALA A 221 -30.22 -29.43 -21.00
N PRO A 222 -31.16 -28.49 -21.16
CA PRO A 222 -31.35 -27.40 -20.21
C PRO A 222 -31.44 -27.90 -18.78
N ARG A 223 -30.78 -27.18 -17.84
CA ARG A 223 -30.78 -27.55 -16.42
C ARG A 223 -32.12 -27.30 -15.74
N TYR A 224 -32.80 -26.21 -16.11
CA TYR A 224 -34.07 -25.79 -15.57
C TYR A 224 -35.17 -25.94 -16.60
N THR A 225 -36.32 -26.47 -16.18
CA THR A 225 -37.56 -26.59 -16.98
C THR A 225 -38.24 -25.23 -17.12
N ALA A 226 -39.19 -25.13 -18.06
CA ALA A 226 -40.04 -23.96 -18.22
C ALA A 226 -40.83 -23.56 -16.96
N ASN A 227 -41.30 -24.53 -16.20
CA ASN A 227 -42.01 -24.29 -14.93
C ASN A 227 -41.07 -23.72 -13.87
N GLU A 228 -39.82 -24.19 -13.78
CA GLU A 228 -38.81 -23.68 -12.86
C GLU A 228 -38.39 -22.26 -13.23
N LEU A 229 -38.18 -21.97 -14.52
CA LEU A 229 -37.88 -20.63 -15.00
C LEU A 229 -39.05 -19.66 -14.66
N ASN A 230 -40.28 -20.08 -14.88
CA ASN A 230 -41.44 -19.27 -14.51
C ASN A 230 -41.54 -19.06 -12.98
N ALA A 231 -41.14 -20.05 -12.17
CA ALA A 231 -41.08 -19.91 -10.71
C ALA A 231 -40.05 -18.88 -10.27
N PHE A 232 -38.84 -18.85 -10.88
CA PHE A 232 -37.82 -17.82 -10.65
C PHE A 232 -38.33 -16.43 -11.08
N GLN A 233 -38.96 -16.34 -12.26
CA GLN A 233 -39.46 -15.08 -12.81
C GLN A 233 -40.57 -14.46 -11.95
N THR A 234 -41.50 -15.28 -11.51
CA THR A 234 -42.65 -14.83 -10.71
C THR A 234 -42.37 -14.67 -9.22
N GLY A 235 -41.31 -15.33 -8.73
CA GLY A 235 -40.99 -15.38 -7.29
C GLY A 235 -42.00 -16.14 -6.45
N LYS A 236 -42.86 -16.96 -7.06
CA LYS A 236 -43.98 -17.64 -6.39
C LYS A 236 -43.53 -18.63 -5.31
N TYR A 237 -42.35 -19.22 -5.46
CA TYR A 237 -41.85 -20.26 -4.55
C TYR A 237 -40.47 -19.91 -4.01
N PRO A 238 -40.34 -18.88 -3.16
CA PRO A 238 -39.01 -18.31 -2.80
C PRO A 238 -38.12 -19.27 -2.01
N TYR A 239 -38.64 -20.29 -1.39
CA TYR A 239 -37.88 -21.32 -0.68
C TYR A 239 -37.41 -22.47 -1.58
N LEU A 240 -38.00 -22.65 -2.75
CA LEU A 240 -37.65 -23.66 -3.73
C LEU A 240 -36.82 -23.07 -4.86
N TYR A 241 -37.21 -21.86 -5.33
CA TYR A 241 -36.57 -21.11 -6.44
C TYR A 241 -36.23 -19.71 -5.97
N PRO A 242 -35.16 -19.58 -5.16
CA PRO A 242 -34.79 -18.32 -4.50
C PRO A 242 -34.24 -17.30 -5.48
N ASN A 243 -34.34 -16.04 -5.09
CA ASN A 243 -33.71 -14.91 -5.75
C ASN A 243 -33.14 -13.99 -4.68
N VAL A 244 -31.90 -14.22 -4.28
CA VAL A 244 -31.25 -13.53 -3.15
C VAL A 244 -30.18 -12.54 -3.64
N ASP A 245 -30.33 -11.27 -3.32
CA ASP A 245 -29.27 -10.29 -3.46
C ASP A 245 -28.30 -10.40 -2.25
N TRP A 246 -27.26 -11.21 -2.43
CA TRP A 246 -26.28 -11.48 -1.37
C TRP A 246 -25.58 -10.22 -0.86
N ILE A 247 -25.40 -9.17 -1.70
CA ILE A 247 -24.77 -7.92 -1.28
C ILE A 247 -25.73 -7.14 -0.38
N ALA A 248 -26.98 -6.96 -0.81
CA ALA A 248 -27.97 -6.20 -0.04
C ALA A 248 -28.28 -6.85 1.31
N GLU A 249 -28.29 -8.20 1.38
CA GLU A 249 -28.59 -8.95 2.59
C GLU A 249 -27.38 -9.04 3.56
N THR A 250 -26.16 -8.99 3.03
CA THR A 250 -24.93 -9.09 3.85
C THR A 250 -24.42 -7.73 4.32
N PHE A 251 -24.59 -6.68 3.51
CA PHE A 251 -24.01 -5.37 3.78
C PHE A 251 -25.07 -4.25 3.83
N ARG A 252 -24.89 -3.33 4.75
CA ARG A 252 -25.60 -2.05 4.80
C ARG A 252 -24.93 -1.05 3.85
N ASN A 253 -25.65 0.03 3.52
CA ASN A 253 -25.19 1.00 2.50
C ASN A 253 -24.09 1.94 2.97
N HIS A 254 -23.87 2.09 4.27
CA HIS A 254 -22.87 3.03 4.81
C HIS A 254 -22.22 2.51 6.08
N GLY A 255 -20.97 2.89 6.27
CA GLY A 255 -20.20 2.77 7.50
C GLY A 255 -19.93 4.14 8.12
N ALA A 256 -19.26 4.16 9.24
CA ALA A 256 -18.84 5.38 9.92
C ALA A 256 -17.41 5.27 10.46
N SER A 257 -16.72 6.39 10.51
CA SER A 257 -15.40 6.47 11.13
C SER A 257 -15.27 7.72 11.98
N ASP A 258 -14.63 7.59 13.13
CA ASP A 258 -14.30 8.69 14.02
C ASP A 258 -12.78 8.73 14.22
N ILE A 259 -12.18 9.91 14.02
CA ILE A 259 -10.77 10.15 14.29
C ILE A 259 -10.67 11.31 15.29
N PHE A 260 -10.03 11.02 16.40
CA PHE A 260 -9.83 11.95 17.48
C PHE A 260 -8.34 12.13 17.74
N ASN A 261 -7.87 13.38 17.77
CA ASN A 261 -6.49 13.71 18.09
C ASN A 261 -6.44 14.81 19.16
N LEU A 262 -5.58 14.58 20.15
CA LEU A 262 -5.24 15.59 21.13
C LEU A 262 -3.72 15.65 21.26
N SER A 263 -3.14 16.80 20.99
CA SER A 263 -1.69 16.98 21.09
C SER A 263 -1.31 18.13 21.99
N PHE A 264 -0.20 17.94 22.68
CA PHE A 264 0.46 18.92 23.55
C PHE A 264 1.87 19.14 23.01
N ARG A 265 2.19 20.35 22.63
CA ARG A 265 3.50 20.74 22.13
C ARG A 265 4.03 21.90 22.95
N GLY A 266 5.21 21.76 23.52
CA GLY A 266 5.72 22.82 24.36
C GLY A 266 7.17 22.64 24.77
N GLY A 267 7.61 23.49 25.69
CA GLY A 267 8.90 23.38 26.33
C GLY A 267 9.31 24.65 27.05
N GLY A 268 10.19 24.47 28.00
CA GLY A 268 10.91 25.55 28.72
C GLY A 268 12.33 25.71 28.17
N SER A 269 13.27 26.10 29.06
CA SER A 269 14.67 26.33 28.69
C SER A 269 15.49 25.06 28.55
N ARG A 270 15.09 23.95 29.18
CA ARG A 270 15.85 22.67 29.22
C ARG A 270 15.10 21.46 28.69
N LEU A 271 13.78 21.49 28.74
CA LEU A 271 12.94 20.38 28.30
C LEU A 271 11.99 20.89 27.19
N ARG A 272 11.92 20.17 26.12
CA ARG A 272 10.93 20.37 25.06
C ARG A 272 10.18 19.05 24.86
N TYR A 273 8.88 19.13 24.64
CA TYR A 273 8.05 17.93 24.51
C TYR A 273 6.98 18.08 23.42
N TYR A 274 6.69 16.95 22.82
CA TYR A 274 5.50 16.76 22.00
C TYR A 274 4.84 15.46 22.46
N THR A 275 3.58 15.54 22.87
CA THR A 275 2.79 14.36 23.24
C THR A 275 1.48 14.38 22.48
N GLN A 276 1.07 13.25 21.94
CA GLN A 276 -0.18 13.10 21.19
C GLN A 276 -0.90 11.83 21.58
N VAL A 277 -2.23 11.94 21.73
CA VAL A 277 -3.18 10.82 21.78
C VAL A 277 -3.97 10.84 20.50
N ASN A 278 -3.96 9.73 19.76
CA ASN A 278 -4.79 9.51 18.58
C ASN A 278 -5.72 8.33 18.84
N LEU A 279 -7.02 8.52 18.61
CA LEU A 279 -8.03 7.46 18.69
C LEU A 279 -8.73 7.36 17.33
N VAL A 280 -8.78 6.15 16.78
CA VAL A 280 -9.50 5.86 15.54
C VAL A 280 -10.53 4.78 15.82
N ASN A 281 -11.76 5.04 15.45
CA ASN A 281 -12.84 4.06 15.49
C ASN A 281 -13.47 3.98 14.10
N ASN A 282 -13.56 2.79 13.53
CA ASN A 282 -14.27 2.55 12.28
C ASN A 282 -15.23 1.39 12.45
N ALA A 283 -16.45 1.58 12.00
CA ALA A 283 -17.48 0.55 11.90
C ALA A 283 -17.79 0.30 10.42
N GLY A 284 -17.54 -0.94 9.97
CA GLY A 284 -17.73 -1.37 8.59
C GLY A 284 -19.21 -1.55 8.20
N PHE A 285 -19.44 -2.37 7.18
CA PHE A 285 -20.70 -2.43 6.45
C PHE A 285 -21.55 -3.66 6.75
N ILE A 286 -21.14 -4.60 7.61
CA ILE A 286 -21.95 -5.82 7.89
C ILE A 286 -23.35 -5.41 8.36
N ALA A 287 -24.37 -5.92 7.68
CA ALA A 287 -25.76 -5.80 8.09
C ALA A 287 -26.04 -6.72 9.29
N HIS A 288 -26.93 -6.30 10.18
CA HIS A 288 -27.37 -7.08 11.33
C HIS A 288 -26.25 -7.74 12.17
N PRO A 289 -25.18 -6.98 12.53
CA PRO A 289 -23.97 -7.56 13.09
C PRO A 289 -24.13 -8.12 14.52
N ASN A 290 -25.26 -7.89 15.19
CA ASN A 290 -25.52 -8.32 16.57
C ASN A 290 -26.50 -9.52 16.65
N GLU A 291 -26.90 -10.08 15.53
CA GLU A 291 -27.83 -11.22 15.48
C GLU A 291 -27.19 -12.56 15.84
N ASN A 292 -25.88 -12.61 15.99
CA ASN A 292 -25.14 -13.79 16.40
C ASN A 292 -25.11 -13.92 17.94
N GLU A 293 -26.26 -14.28 18.59
CA GLU A 293 -26.39 -14.41 20.04
C GLU A 293 -25.94 -13.17 20.83
N GLY A 294 -26.08 -11.97 20.23
CA GLY A 294 -25.63 -10.71 20.82
C GLY A 294 -24.12 -10.40 20.64
N TYR A 295 -23.34 -11.32 20.12
CA TYR A 295 -21.94 -11.05 19.75
C TYR A 295 -21.86 -10.26 18.44
N SER A 296 -21.07 -9.19 18.42
CA SER A 296 -20.92 -8.38 17.22
C SER A 296 -19.98 -9.01 16.22
N THR A 297 -20.49 -9.24 15.01
CA THR A 297 -19.72 -9.69 13.83
C THR A 297 -19.30 -8.53 12.91
N GLN A 298 -19.51 -7.27 13.35
CA GLN A 298 -19.14 -6.12 12.55
C GLN A 298 -17.63 -6.06 12.29
N ASN A 299 -17.27 -5.71 11.08
CA ASN A 299 -15.90 -5.27 10.77
C ASN A 299 -15.63 -3.97 11.53
N LYS A 300 -14.84 -4.05 12.60
CA LYS A 300 -14.46 -2.89 13.42
C LYS A 300 -12.96 -2.75 13.44
N TYR A 301 -12.51 -1.49 13.48
CA TYR A 301 -11.12 -1.14 13.66
C TYR A 301 -11.04 -0.05 14.73
N ASN A 302 -10.44 -0.37 15.86
CA ASN A 302 -10.25 0.53 16.98
C ASN A 302 -8.76 0.65 17.26
N LYS A 303 -8.19 1.84 17.10
CA LYS A 303 -6.78 2.11 17.38
C LYS A 303 -6.67 3.22 18.41
N ALA A 304 -5.82 3.00 19.42
CA ALA A 304 -5.34 4.02 20.33
C ALA A 304 -3.83 4.10 20.21
N ASN A 305 -3.32 5.29 19.95
CA ASN A 305 -1.90 5.57 19.83
C ASN A 305 -1.52 6.68 20.82
N LEU A 306 -0.43 6.49 21.56
CA LEU A 306 0.18 7.50 22.44
C LEU A 306 1.64 7.66 22.05
N ARG A 307 1.95 8.81 21.44
CA ARG A 307 3.33 9.21 21.14
C ARG A 307 3.81 10.28 22.12
N THR A 308 5.06 10.16 22.57
CA THR A 308 5.75 11.20 23.34
C THR A 308 7.18 11.34 22.83
N ASN A 309 7.55 12.54 22.37
CA ASN A 309 8.89 12.92 21.97
C ASN A 309 9.41 13.97 22.96
N LEU A 310 10.53 13.67 23.60
CA LEU A 310 11.18 14.53 24.60
C LEU A 310 12.58 14.92 24.11
N ASP A 311 12.91 16.18 24.19
CA ASP A 311 14.26 16.70 23.99
C ASP A 311 14.71 17.39 25.30
N ILE A 312 15.76 16.87 25.92
CA ILE A 312 16.25 17.24 27.23
C ILE A 312 17.69 17.77 27.12
N ASP A 313 17.91 19.00 27.46
CA ASP A 313 19.26 19.55 27.61
C ASP A 313 19.77 19.21 29.02
N LEU A 314 20.46 18.05 29.16
CA LEU A 314 21.00 17.57 30.41
C LEU A 314 22.05 18.54 30.97
N THR A 315 22.93 18.97 30.09
CA THR A 315 23.91 20.05 30.35
C THR A 315 23.92 21.01 29.16
N THR A 316 24.74 22.01 29.16
CA THR A 316 24.95 22.94 28.03
C THR A 316 25.55 22.23 26.81
N THR A 317 26.22 21.08 27.02
CA THR A 317 26.93 20.31 25.98
C THR A 317 26.31 18.94 25.75
N THR A 318 25.43 18.45 26.63
CA THR A 318 24.86 17.11 26.56
C THR A 318 23.34 17.19 26.34
N LYS A 319 22.85 16.58 25.27
CA LYS A 319 21.42 16.51 24.93
C LYS A 319 20.95 15.07 24.86
N LEU A 320 19.77 14.82 25.39
CA LEU A 320 19.09 13.52 25.31
C LEU A 320 17.78 13.71 24.59
N ALA A 321 17.56 12.96 23.51
CA ALA A 321 16.27 12.83 22.85
C ALA A 321 15.69 11.45 23.14
N VAL A 322 14.43 11.39 23.57
CA VAL A 322 13.70 10.14 23.85
C VAL A 322 12.39 10.17 23.07
N ASN A 323 12.12 9.13 22.31
CA ASN A 323 10.88 8.94 21.58
C ASN A 323 10.21 7.66 22.04
N LEU A 324 8.95 7.75 22.40
CA LEU A 324 8.12 6.61 22.83
C LEU A 324 6.82 6.64 22.04
N ASP A 325 6.42 5.50 21.49
CA ASP A 325 5.16 5.33 20.81
C ASP A 325 4.53 3.99 21.19
N GLY A 326 3.37 4.04 21.82
CA GLY A 326 2.57 2.88 22.21
C GLY A 326 1.30 2.78 21.38
N VAL A 327 1.03 1.63 20.79
CA VAL A 327 -0.15 1.39 19.97
C VAL A 327 -0.94 0.21 20.49
N LEU A 328 -2.23 0.43 20.68
CA LEU A 328 -3.22 -0.58 20.98
C LEU A 328 -4.21 -0.62 19.82
N LEU A 329 -4.23 -1.72 19.08
CA LEU A 329 -5.16 -1.93 17.99
C LEU A 329 -6.03 -3.14 18.29
N GLU A 330 -7.34 -2.98 18.11
CA GLU A 330 -8.34 -4.04 18.13
C GLU A 330 -9.10 -4.01 16.80
N ALA A 331 -9.04 -5.09 16.05
CA ALA A 331 -9.83 -5.30 14.85
C ALA A 331 -10.77 -6.50 15.07
N SER A 332 -12.04 -6.37 14.71
CA SER A 332 -13.00 -7.47 14.74
C SER A 332 -13.63 -7.68 13.38
N ARG A 333 -14.04 -8.91 13.12
CA ARG A 333 -14.67 -9.34 11.86
C ARG A 333 -15.56 -10.55 12.10
N PRO A 334 -16.44 -10.95 11.13
CA PRO A 334 -17.01 -12.29 11.11
C PRO A 334 -15.93 -13.37 11.23
N GLY A 335 -16.29 -14.61 11.50
CA GLY A 335 -15.33 -15.73 11.64
C GLY A 335 -14.56 -16.12 10.37
N LEU A 336 -14.43 -15.19 9.41
CA LEU A 336 -13.65 -15.30 8.19
C LEU A 336 -13.11 -13.91 7.79
N SER A 337 -12.12 -13.87 6.92
CA SER A 337 -11.58 -12.60 6.41
C SER A 337 -12.58 -11.90 5.49
N SER A 338 -12.43 -10.58 5.35
CA SER A 338 -13.26 -9.79 4.43
C SER A 338 -13.17 -10.30 3.00
N ASP A 339 -11.97 -10.64 2.52
CA ASP A 339 -11.76 -11.18 1.16
C ASP A 339 -12.44 -12.54 0.99
N ALA A 340 -12.38 -13.42 2.00
CA ALA A 340 -13.06 -14.71 1.96
C ALA A 340 -14.59 -14.55 1.94
N LEU A 341 -15.15 -13.53 2.60
CA LEU A 341 -16.58 -13.22 2.53
C LEU A 341 -16.97 -12.73 1.14
N TRP A 342 -16.19 -11.81 0.56
CA TRP A 342 -16.39 -11.32 -0.80
C TRP A 342 -16.23 -12.43 -1.84
N ASP A 343 -15.24 -13.34 -1.70
CA ASP A 343 -15.12 -14.52 -2.57
C ASP A 343 -16.43 -15.35 -2.59
N LYS A 344 -17.12 -15.53 -1.45
CA LYS A 344 -18.42 -16.21 -1.41
C LYS A 344 -19.49 -15.43 -2.19
N ILE A 345 -19.55 -14.12 -2.02
CA ILE A 345 -20.51 -13.25 -2.73
C ILE A 345 -20.27 -13.30 -4.24
N TYR A 346 -19.02 -13.25 -4.69
CA TYR A 346 -18.69 -13.39 -6.11
C TYR A 346 -18.95 -14.79 -6.68
N THR A 347 -18.99 -15.80 -5.81
CA THR A 347 -19.08 -17.20 -6.23
C THR A 347 -20.52 -17.71 -6.23
N VAL A 348 -21.34 -17.37 -5.22
CA VAL A 348 -22.68 -17.95 -5.01
C VAL A 348 -23.75 -17.20 -5.79
N PRO A 349 -24.46 -17.86 -6.71
CA PRO A 349 -25.53 -17.20 -7.46
C PRO A 349 -26.78 -16.88 -6.62
N ALA A 350 -27.55 -15.91 -7.07
CA ALA A 350 -28.83 -15.52 -6.48
C ALA A 350 -29.84 -16.69 -6.37
N ALA A 351 -29.74 -17.65 -7.30
CA ALA A 351 -30.59 -18.83 -7.41
C ALA A 351 -30.14 -20.03 -6.57
N ALA A 352 -29.02 -19.96 -5.82
CA ALA A 352 -28.38 -21.11 -5.21
C ALA A 352 -29.22 -21.75 -4.09
N PHE A 353 -29.72 -20.96 -3.15
CA PHE A 353 -30.54 -21.35 -1.99
C PHE A 353 -31.15 -20.11 -1.32
N PRO A 354 -32.22 -20.22 -0.54
CA PRO A 354 -32.76 -19.10 0.24
C PRO A 354 -31.82 -18.76 1.40
N ILE A 355 -31.93 -17.57 1.97
CA ILE A 355 -31.15 -17.18 3.16
C ILE A 355 -31.41 -18.18 4.29
N LYS A 356 -32.70 -18.45 4.55
CA LYS A 356 -33.17 -19.49 5.46
C LYS A 356 -34.29 -20.28 4.80
N THR A 357 -34.37 -21.56 5.13
CA THR A 357 -35.52 -22.41 4.74
C THR A 357 -36.79 -21.95 5.45
N GLU A 358 -37.94 -22.43 5.00
CA GLU A 358 -39.20 -22.18 5.68
C GLU A 358 -39.21 -22.68 7.14
N SER A 359 -38.44 -23.75 7.43
CA SER A 359 -38.25 -24.29 8.77
C SER A 359 -37.19 -23.53 9.61
N GLY A 360 -36.61 -22.45 9.11
CA GLY A 360 -35.65 -21.62 9.82
C GLY A 360 -34.18 -22.07 9.78
N LEU A 361 -33.86 -23.18 9.11
CA LEU A 361 -32.47 -23.60 8.88
C LEU A 361 -31.76 -22.64 7.90
N TRP A 362 -30.46 -22.46 8.03
CA TRP A 362 -29.69 -21.71 7.06
C TRP A 362 -29.79 -22.36 5.68
N GLY A 363 -29.80 -21.55 4.64
CA GLY A 363 -29.84 -22.05 3.28
C GLY A 363 -28.51 -22.70 2.88
N GLY A 364 -28.61 -23.82 2.17
CA GLY A 364 -27.48 -24.57 1.61
C GLY A 364 -27.93 -25.90 1.02
N ASN A 365 -27.21 -26.40 0.02
CA ASN A 365 -27.51 -27.65 -0.69
C ASN A 365 -26.24 -28.50 -0.91
N THR A 366 -26.31 -29.52 -1.71
CA THR A 366 -25.18 -30.42 -2.02
C THR A 366 -24.06 -29.75 -2.83
N THR A 367 -24.41 -28.78 -3.70
CA THR A 367 -23.45 -28.02 -4.50
C THR A 367 -22.85 -26.87 -3.67
N TRP A 368 -23.69 -26.16 -2.98
CA TRP A 368 -23.36 -25.02 -2.14
C TRP A 368 -23.74 -25.30 -0.68
N THR A 369 -22.78 -25.78 0.09
CA THR A 369 -23.01 -26.04 1.52
C THR A 369 -23.40 -24.74 2.25
N GLY A 370 -23.99 -24.83 3.43
CA GLY A 370 -24.35 -23.66 4.25
C GLY A 370 -23.15 -22.73 4.57
N TYR A 371 -21.93 -23.22 4.43
CA TYR A 371 -20.70 -22.43 4.56
C TYR A 371 -20.36 -21.56 3.34
N TYR A 372 -21.23 -21.57 2.32
CA TYR A 372 -21.22 -20.61 1.22
C TYR A 372 -22.25 -19.50 1.38
N ASN A 373 -23.17 -19.61 2.35
CA ASN A 373 -24.21 -18.62 2.61
C ASN A 373 -23.61 -17.36 3.30
N PRO A 374 -23.46 -16.22 2.60
CA PRO A 374 -22.81 -15.04 3.17
C PRO A 374 -23.49 -14.50 4.42
N VAL A 375 -24.82 -14.56 4.47
CA VAL A 375 -25.60 -14.09 5.64
C VAL A 375 -25.41 -15.03 6.83
N ALA A 376 -25.44 -16.36 6.60
CA ALA A 376 -25.12 -17.33 7.65
C ALA A 376 -23.69 -17.18 8.21
N LEU A 377 -22.73 -16.87 7.33
CA LEU A 377 -21.34 -16.64 7.74
C LEU A 377 -21.19 -15.40 8.62
N THR A 378 -22.01 -14.37 8.42
CA THR A 378 -21.95 -13.13 9.22
C THR A 378 -22.85 -13.17 10.46
N GLN A 379 -23.93 -13.95 10.46
CA GLN A 379 -24.90 -13.98 11.56
C GLN A 379 -24.91 -15.29 12.35
N GLY A 380 -24.58 -16.42 11.73
CA GLY A 380 -24.75 -17.76 12.30
C GLY A 380 -23.47 -18.43 12.75
N ARG A 381 -22.31 -18.09 12.19
CA ARG A 381 -21.11 -18.89 12.39
C ARG A 381 -20.27 -18.46 13.59
N ALA A 382 -19.75 -17.25 13.62
CA ALA A 382 -18.82 -16.81 14.65
C ALA A 382 -18.27 -15.41 14.43
N TYR A 383 -17.28 -15.04 15.22
CA TYR A 383 -16.52 -13.81 15.08
C TYR A 383 -15.05 -14.05 15.43
N SER A 384 -14.19 -13.18 14.93
CA SER A 384 -12.76 -13.16 15.28
C SER A 384 -12.37 -11.75 15.72
N LYS A 385 -11.42 -11.67 16.66
CA LYS A 385 -10.81 -10.41 17.11
C LYS A 385 -9.30 -10.51 17.02
N ALA A 386 -8.68 -9.51 16.42
CA ALA A 386 -7.25 -9.33 16.44
C ALA A 386 -6.87 -8.24 17.45
N HIS A 387 -5.89 -8.52 18.27
CA HIS A 387 -5.32 -7.59 19.22
C HIS A 387 -3.86 -7.35 18.86
N THR A 388 -3.51 -6.17 18.35
CA THR A 388 -2.13 -5.79 18.11
C THR A 388 -1.65 -4.86 19.21
N ARG A 389 -0.48 -5.18 19.76
CA ARG A 389 0.22 -4.40 20.75
C ARG A 389 1.58 -4.01 20.18
N ALA A 390 1.87 -2.72 20.14
CA ALA A 390 3.16 -2.25 19.68
C ALA A 390 3.76 -1.26 20.66
N LEU A 391 5.07 -1.39 20.88
CA LEU A 391 5.90 -0.43 21.59
C LEU A 391 7.11 -0.11 20.71
N PHE A 392 7.29 1.17 20.43
CA PHE A 392 8.45 1.71 19.73
C PHE A 392 9.14 2.68 20.69
N ALA A 393 10.39 2.42 21.00
CA ALA A 393 11.16 3.23 21.94
C ALA A 393 12.56 3.49 21.40
N ASP A 394 12.99 4.71 21.41
CA ASP A 394 14.37 5.06 21.11
C ASP A 394 14.87 6.22 21.96
N ALA A 395 16.18 6.20 22.20
CA ALA A 395 16.88 7.24 22.90
C ALA A 395 18.19 7.58 22.17
N THR A 396 18.45 8.86 21.96
CA THR A 396 19.68 9.37 21.38
C THR A 396 20.34 10.34 22.35
N LEU A 397 21.53 10.01 22.80
CA LEU A 397 22.38 10.89 23.57
C LEU A 397 23.40 11.56 22.66
N ARG A 398 23.49 12.89 22.68
CA ARG A 398 24.45 13.67 21.92
C ARG A 398 25.30 14.51 22.84
N GLN A 399 26.62 14.46 22.63
CA GLN A 399 27.60 15.23 23.35
C GLN A 399 28.29 16.21 22.40
N ASP A 400 28.24 17.48 22.71
CA ASP A 400 29.07 18.52 22.04
C ASP A 400 30.50 18.38 22.54
N LEU A 401 31.44 18.24 21.62
CA LEU A 401 32.89 18.13 21.86
C LEU A 401 33.64 19.35 21.30
N SER A 402 32.97 20.50 21.17
CA SER A 402 33.59 21.74 20.68
C SER A 402 34.77 22.20 21.53
N SER A 403 34.90 21.74 22.77
CA SER A 403 36.07 21.93 23.63
C SER A 403 37.33 21.22 23.12
N VAL A 404 37.17 20.13 22.35
CA VAL A 404 38.28 19.40 21.69
C VAL A 404 38.58 20.00 20.34
N THR A 405 37.54 20.17 19.54
CA THR A 405 37.62 20.85 18.24
C THR A 405 36.27 21.45 17.89
N GLN A 406 36.27 22.71 17.46
CA GLN A 406 35.03 23.44 17.16
C GLN A 406 34.21 22.70 16.08
N GLY A 407 32.91 22.46 16.36
CA GLY A 407 32.00 21.79 15.44
C GLY A 407 31.98 20.26 15.58
N LEU A 408 32.81 19.68 16.47
CA LEU A 408 32.79 18.24 16.74
C LEU A 408 31.67 17.89 17.74
N SER A 409 30.94 16.83 17.48
CA SER A 409 30.01 16.21 18.42
C SER A 409 29.99 14.69 18.24
N ALA A 410 29.64 13.96 19.27
CA ALA A 410 29.45 12.52 19.23
C ALA A 410 28.02 12.17 19.67
N TRP A 411 27.53 11.04 19.21
CA TRP A 411 26.20 10.55 19.61
C TRP A 411 26.18 9.02 19.74
N THR A 412 25.27 8.57 20.58
CA THR A 412 24.89 7.15 20.64
C THR A 412 23.36 7.05 20.63
N ARG A 413 22.84 6.02 19.96
CA ARG A 413 21.42 5.76 19.83
C ARG A 413 21.11 4.32 20.17
N PHE A 414 20.03 4.13 20.93
CA PHE A 414 19.40 2.84 21.19
C PHE A 414 17.98 2.89 20.71
N ALA A 415 17.51 1.85 20.05
CA ALA A 415 16.12 1.68 19.72
C ALA A 415 15.69 0.23 19.96
N TYR A 416 14.50 0.06 20.51
CA TYR A 416 13.87 -1.23 20.71
C TYR A 416 12.40 -1.14 20.31
N ASP A 417 12.01 -1.95 19.37
CA ASP A 417 10.65 -2.04 18.89
C ASP A 417 10.13 -3.47 19.08
N ASN A 418 8.93 -3.58 19.64
CA ASN A 418 8.22 -4.85 19.77
C ASN A 418 6.78 -4.67 19.32
N ILE A 419 6.36 -5.48 18.37
CA ILE A 419 4.98 -5.51 17.90
C ILE A 419 4.52 -6.96 17.82
N ALA A 420 3.37 -7.26 18.42
CA ALA A 420 2.78 -8.58 18.46
C ALA A 420 1.29 -8.53 18.15
N ALA A 421 0.80 -9.47 17.37
CA ALA A 421 -0.61 -9.65 17.06
C ALA A 421 -1.11 -11.00 17.60
N TYR A 422 -2.26 -10.96 18.27
CA TYR A 422 -2.98 -12.10 18.81
C TYR A 422 -4.34 -12.20 18.14
N TRP A 423 -4.78 -13.40 17.82
CA TRP A 423 -6.12 -13.68 17.37
C TRP A 423 -6.91 -14.45 18.43
N GLU A 424 -8.12 -13.97 18.70
CA GLU A 424 -9.20 -14.71 19.35
C GLU A 424 -10.18 -15.13 18.27
N ASN A 425 -10.25 -16.43 17.97
CA ASN A 425 -11.17 -16.99 17.01
C ASN A 425 -12.28 -17.71 17.75
N HIS A 426 -13.51 -17.31 17.48
CA HIS A 426 -14.69 -17.99 17.97
C HIS A 426 -15.36 -18.66 16.80
N THR A 427 -15.63 -19.96 16.90
CA THR A 427 -16.23 -20.75 15.82
C THR A 427 -17.37 -21.61 16.33
N ARG A 428 -18.38 -21.76 15.51
CA ARG A 428 -19.44 -22.76 15.67
C ARG A 428 -19.89 -23.29 14.32
N SER A 429 -20.43 -24.47 14.31
CA SER A 429 -21.15 -25.06 13.20
C SER A 429 -22.65 -24.85 13.35
N TYR A 430 -23.34 -24.91 12.24
CA TYR A 430 -24.81 -24.80 12.18
C TYR A 430 -25.40 -25.75 11.15
N GLN A 431 -26.68 -26.11 11.37
CA GLN A 431 -27.44 -26.89 10.40
C GLN A 431 -27.89 -26.02 9.24
N TYR A 432 -27.88 -26.59 8.05
CA TYR A 432 -28.36 -25.93 6.86
C TYR A 432 -29.14 -26.88 5.97
N GLY A 433 -29.94 -26.36 5.05
CA GLY A 433 -30.74 -27.17 4.16
C GLY A 433 -31.38 -26.40 3.04
N MET A 434 -32.13 -27.13 2.20
CA MET A 434 -32.93 -26.57 1.12
C MET A 434 -34.04 -27.53 0.76
N ALA A 435 -35.22 -26.99 0.45
CA ALA A 435 -36.29 -27.77 -0.18
C ALA A 435 -36.11 -27.88 -1.69
N SER A 436 -36.47 -29.00 -2.28
CA SER A 436 -36.46 -29.18 -3.73
C SER A 436 -37.74 -29.88 -4.19
N ALA A 437 -38.28 -29.47 -5.34
CA ALA A 437 -39.43 -30.13 -5.96
C ALA A 437 -38.97 -31.36 -6.75
N GLY A 438 -39.65 -32.48 -6.58
CA GLY A 438 -39.39 -33.70 -7.34
C GLY A 438 -40.05 -33.71 -8.71
N SER A 439 -41.22 -33.07 -8.87
CA SER A 439 -41.97 -32.98 -10.11
C SER A 439 -42.90 -31.77 -10.11
N TRP A 440 -43.59 -31.57 -11.21
CA TRP A 440 -44.56 -30.50 -11.39
C TRP A 440 -45.89 -31.08 -11.85
N ASN A 441 -47.03 -30.63 -11.27
CA ASN A 441 -48.38 -31.00 -11.67
C ASN A 441 -49.23 -29.73 -11.82
N ASN A 442 -49.79 -29.50 -13.02
CA ASN A 442 -50.60 -28.33 -13.35
C ASN A 442 -49.92 -26.99 -13.00
N GLY A 443 -48.61 -26.88 -13.17
CA GLY A 443 -47.86 -25.66 -12.83
C GLY A 443 -47.52 -25.49 -11.34
N GLU A 444 -47.85 -26.47 -10.49
CA GLU A 444 -47.52 -26.49 -9.07
C GLU A 444 -46.40 -27.49 -8.75
N PRO A 445 -45.39 -27.16 -7.92
CA PRO A 445 -44.35 -28.11 -7.52
C PRO A 445 -44.91 -29.19 -6.59
N THR A 446 -44.52 -30.44 -6.84
CA THR A 446 -44.97 -31.61 -6.09
C THR A 446 -43.75 -32.49 -5.72
N GLY A 447 -43.96 -33.42 -4.78
CA GLY A 447 -42.88 -34.30 -4.33
C GLY A 447 -41.75 -33.53 -3.63
N ILE A 448 -42.12 -32.57 -2.80
CA ILE A 448 -41.14 -31.72 -2.11
C ILE A 448 -40.30 -32.55 -1.14
N THR A 449 -38.99 -32.54 -1.35
CA THR A 449 -38.02 -33.17 -0.47
C THR A 449 -37.17 -32.12 0.24
N GLN A 450 -36.78 -32.45 1.49
CA GLN A 450 -35.93 -31.58 2.29
C GLN A 450 -34.50 -32.16 2.35
N TYR A 451 -33.55 -31.41 1.85
CA TYR A 451 -32.12 -31.65 2.12
C TYR A 451 -31.75 -30.98 3.44
N LYS A 452 -31.02 -31.72 4.27
CA LYS A 452 -30.54 -31.22 5.56
C LYS A 452 -29.14 -31.77 5.83
N ALA A 453 -28.23 -30.90 6.23
CA ALA A 453 -26.85 -31.28 6.54
C ALA A 453 -26.26 -30.36 7.64
N GLY A 454 -25.05 -30.70 8.10
CA GLY A 454 -24.41 -29.99 9.19
C GLY A 454 -25.00 -30.36 10.57
N SER A 455 -24.45 -29.78 11.61
CA SER A 455 -24.89 -29.90 12.98
C SER A 455 -24.67 -28.58 13.73
N ASP A 456 -25.59 -28.25 14.63
CA ASP A 456 -25.38 -27.15 15.52
C ASP A 456 -24.35 -27.50 16.59
N SER A 457 -23.47 -26.59 16.91
CA SER A 457 -22.50 -26.73 17.98
C SER A 457 -22.49 -25.49 18.87
N ASN A 458 -22.08 -25.66 20.12
CA ASN A 458 -21.73 -24.55 20.97
C ASN A 458 -20.55 -23.78 20.37
N MET A 459 -20.44 -22.50 20.69
CA MET A 459 -19.31 -21.68 20.27
C MET A 459 -18.05 -22.15 21.02
N SER A 460 -17.00 -22.49 20.25
CA SER A 460 -15.66 -22.76 20.75
C SER A 460 -14.79 -21.52 20.59
N ALA A 461 -13.80 -21.36 21.46
CA ALA A 461 -12.84 -20.28 21.41
C ALA A 461 -11.42 -20.84 21.28
N ASP A 462 -10.62 -20.23 20.41
CA ASP A 462 -9.18 -20.48 20.28
C ASP A 462 -8.47 -19.13 20.25
N SER A 463 -7.35 -19.04 20.96
CA SER A 463 -6.52 -17.84 20.95
C SER A 463 -5.06 -18.20 20.70
N LYS A 464 -4.42 -17.49 19.83
CA LYS A 464 -3.02 -17.72 19.47
C LYS A 464 -2.26 -16.46 19.14
N LEU A 465 -0.98 -16.49 19.41
CA LEU A 465 -0.04 -15.53 18.85
C LEU A 465 0.03 -15.77 17.33
N ASP A 466 -0.35 -14.76 16.55
CA ASP A 466 -0.29 -14.81 15.09
C ASP A 466 1.14 -14.54 14.62
N TRP A 467 1.69 -13.40 15.04
CA TRP A 467 3.07 -13.04 14.76
C TRP A 467 3.62 -12.06 15.79
N GLN A 468 4.93 -12.05 15.90
CA GLN A 468 5.67 -11.08 16.70
C GLN A 468 6.93 -10.64 15.97
N ASN A 469 7.20 -9.34 15.93
CA ASN A 469 8.45 -8.77 15.46
C ASN A 469 9.14 -8.02 16.59
N ARG A 470 10.43 -8.28 16.77
CA ARG A 470 11.31 -7.59 17.70
C ARG A 470 12.50 -7.03 16.94
N ASN A 471 12.68 -5.73 17.04
CA ASN A 471 13.81 -5.04 16.41
C ASN A 471 14.62 -4.34 17.49
N PHE A 472 15.93 -4.52 17.45
CA PHE A 472 16.87 -3.75 18.24
C PHE A 472 17.84 -3.05 17.31
N ASN A 473 18.10 -1.78 17.57
CA ASN A 473 19.03 -0.97 16.80
C ASN A 473 19.97 -0.24 17.76
N PHE A 474 21.25 -0.33 17.49
CA PHE A 474 22.28 0.40 18.23
C PHE A 474 23.17 1.15 17.25
N GLY A 475 23.43 2.42 17.53
CA GLY A 475 24.28 3.25 16.69
C GLY A 475 25.18 4.15 17.53
N VAL A 476 26.38 4.36 17.02
CA VAL A 476 27.32 5.38 17.53
C VAL A 476 27.87 6.17 16.36
N GLY A 477 28.18 7.42 16.58
CA GLY A 477 28.75 8.27 15.54
C GLY A 477 29.37 9.54 16.07
N ALA A 478 30.17 10.15 15.21
CA ALA A 478 30.76 11.46 15.39
C ALA A 478 30.41 12.36 14.21
N ASN A 479 29.98 13.57 14.51
CA ASN A 479 29.65 14.59 13.50
C ASN A 479 30.63 15.75 13.65
N TYR A 480 31.11 16.25 12.53
CA TYR A 480 31.91 17.45 12.44
C TYR A 480 31.23 18.42 11.49
N ASP A 481 30.82 19.58 11.97
CA ASP A 481 30.16 20.63 11.19
C ASP A 481 30.87 21.95 11.44
N ARG A 482 31.57 22.48 10.43
CA ARG A 482 32.33 23.70 10.55
C ARG A 482 32.44 24.47 9.24
N SER A 483 32.41 25.80 9.36
CA SER A 483 32.72 26.73 8.27
C SER A 483 34.12 27.34 8.48
N PHE A 484 34.90 27.39 7.40
CA PHE A 484 36.25 27.97 7.35
C PHE A 484 36.27 29.03 6.25
N GLY A 485 35.99 30.29 6.59
CA GLY A 485 35.82 31.34 5.59
C GLY A 485 34.71 31.01 4.59
N GLU A 486 35.07 30.80 3.34
CA GLU A 486 34.14 30.45 2.26
C GLU A 486 33.84 28.92 2.13
N HIS A 487 34.47 28.12 2.95
CA HIS A 487 34.36 26.66 2.94
C HIS A 487 33.45 26.19 4.07
N LYS A 488 32.53 25.27 3.80
CA LYS A 488 31.71 24.57 4.79
C LYS A 488 31.95 23.09 4.65
N LEU A 489 32.24 22.41 5.77
CA LEU A 489 32.41 20.97 5.81
C LEU A 489 31.49 20.38 6.87
N GLN A 490 30.64 19.41 6.46
CA GLN A 490 29.87 18.58 7.36
C GLN A 490 30.26 17.13 7.12
N SER A 491 30.79 16.46 8.14
CA SER A 491 31.24 15.06 8.07
C SER A 491 30.57 14.25 9.16
N VAL A 492 30.19 13.02 8.84
CA VAL A 492 29.64 12.06 9.79
C VAL A 492 30.34 10.71 9.60
N LEU A 493 30.94 10.22 10.69
CA LEU A 493 31.42 8.86 10.78
C LEU A 493 30.51 8.12 11.73
N MET A 494 29.96 6.98 11.32
CA MET A 494 29.03 6.22 12.15
C MET A 494 29.20 4.72 12.00
N TRP A 495 28.78 4.00 13.02
CA TRP A 495 28.59 2.56 12.99
C TRP A 495 27.23 2.23 13.56
N ASN A 496 26.50 1.30 12.89
CA ASN A 496 25.17 0.84 13.29
C ASN A 496 25.14 -0.68 13.34
N TYR A 497 24.42 -1.21 14.32
CA TYR A 497 24.07 -2.61 14.46
C TYR A 497 22.55 -2.76 14.52
N GLU A 498 22.04 -3.74 13.85
CA GLU A 498 20.62 -4.10 13.80
C GLU A 498 20.43 -5.58 14.07
N PHE A 499 19.53 -5.86 14.98
CA PHE A 499 18.97 -7.19 15.23
C PHE A 499 17.48 -7.14 14.93
N ARG A 500 17.01 -8.04 14.09
CA ARG A 500 15.58 -8.22 13.77
C ARG A 500 15.19 -9.67 13.89
N ASN A 501 14.18 -9.97 14.68
CA ASN A 501 13.61 -11.30 14.82
C ASN A 501 12.11 -11.24 14.52
N ALA A 502 11.67 -12.02 13.55
CA ALA A 502 10.28 -12.17 13.14
C ALA A 502 9.90 -13.65 13.25
N ASN A 503 8.88 -13.97 14.05
CA ASN A 503 8.24 -15.29 14.14
C ASN A 503 9.18 -16.49 14.36
N GLY A 504 10.25 -16.35 15.14
CA GLY A 504 11.09 -17.48 15.51
C GLY A 504 12.59 -17.22 15.34
N GLN A 505 13.42 -18.15 15.79
CA GLN A 505 14.88 -18.00 15.80
C GLN A 505 15.49 -18.09 14.39
N ASP A 506 14.92 -18.90 13.52
CA ASP A 506 15.48 -19.18 12.19
C ASP A 506 15.36 -17.98 11.24
N ASN A 507 14.48 -17.02 11.58
CA ASN A 507 14.28 -15.79 10.82
C ASN A 507 15.03 -14.58 11.40
N THR A 508 16.03 -14.80 12.25
CA THR A 508 16.78 -13.73 12.88
C THR A 508 17.79 -13.11 11.91
N ILE A 509 17.68 -11.80 11.72
CA ILE A 509 18.55 -11.03 10.83
C ILE A 509 19.48 -10.17 11.70
N TYR A 510 20.77 -10.26 11.40
CA TYR A 510 21.81 -9.41 11.96
C TYR A 510 22.44 -8.60 10.84
N ARG A 511 22.44 -7.28 10.99
CA ARG A 511 23.13 -6.38 10.08
C ARG A 511 24.04 -5.44 10.86
N THR A 512 25.17 -5.13 10.27
CA THR A 512 26.04 -4.08 10.75
C THR A 512 26.48 -3.21 9.59
N SER A 513 26.65 -1.91 9.82
CA SER A 513 27.16 -0.97 8.82
C SER A 513 28.05 0.07 9.44
N ALA A 514 29.11 0.44 8.75
CA ALA A 514 29.95 1.59 9.03
C ALA A 514 29.89 2.54 7.83
N SER A 515 29.69 3.82 8.07
CA SER A 515 29.55 4.81 6.99
C SER A 515 30.30 6.09 7.33
N LEU A 516 30.98 6.61 6.32
CA LEU A 516 31.56 7.95 6.33
C LEU A 516 30.82 8.78 5.29
N TYR A 517 30.24 9.89 5.73
CA TYR A 517 29.58 10.86 4.87
C TYR A 517 30.27 12.22 5.00
N ASN A 518 30.52 12.89 3.88
CA ASN A 518 31.06 14.22 3.84
C ASN A 518 30.24 15.08 2.89
N HIS A 519 29.82 16.24 3.36
CA HIS A 519 29.23 17.30 2.55
C HIS A 519 30.18 18.50 2.58
N TYR A 520 30.58 18.96 1.43
CA TYR A 520 31.46 20.10 1.26
C TYR A 520 30.77 21.19 0.45
N GLY A 521 30.79 22.42 0.94
CA GLY A 521 30.29 23.61 0.27
C GLY A 521 31.39 24.65 0.10
N TYR A 522 31.45 25.26 -1.08
CA TYR A 522 32.38 26.35 -1.40
C TYR A 522 31.61 27.59 -1.86
N LYS A 523 31.85 28.73 -1.19
CA LYS A 523 31.20 30.03 -1.47
C LYS A 523 29.65 29.99 -1.42
N GLY A 524 29.06 28.91 -0.88
CA GLY A 524 27.62 28.67 -0.96
C GLY A 524 27.11 28.60 -2.40
N LYS A 525 27.95 28.26 -3.37
CA LYS A 525 27.65 28.12 -4.80
C LYS A 525 27.87 26.70 -5.29
N TYR A 526 28.94 26.02 -4.84
CA TYR A 526 29.36 24.68 -5.25
C TYR A 526 29.26 23.75 -4.07
N PHE A 527 28.65 22.60 -4.29
CA PHE A 527 28.46 21.60 -3.25
C PHE A 527 28.88 20.23 -3.77
N ALA A 528 29.47 19.40 -2.93
CA ALA A 528 29.86 18.03 -3.26
C ALA A 528 29.67 17.12 -2.05
N ASP A 529 29.10 15.93 -2.26
CA ASP A 529 28.96 14.89 -1.25
C ASP A 529 29.74 13.64 -1.64
N LEU A 530 30.41 13.06 -0.66
CA LEU A 530 31.04 11.75 -0.74
C LEU A 530 30.52 10.88 0.39
N SER A 531 29.95 9.73 0.06
CA SER A 531 29.59 8.73 1.07
C SER A 531 30.28 7.40 0.78
N LEU A 532 30.86 6.80 1.81
CA LEU A 532 31.50 5.50 1.77
C LEU A 532 30.83 4.61 2.81
N GLY A 533 30.12 3.59 2.36
CA GLY A 533 29.42 2.65 3.22
C GLY A 533 30.04 1.25 3.16
N LEU A 534 30.24 0.63 4.32
CA LEU A 534 30.59 -0.78 4.45
C LEU A 534 29.47 -1.45 5.26
N ALA A 535 28.86 -2.49 4.74
CA ALA A 535 27.78 -3.21 5.41
C ALA A 535 28.05 -4.72 5.43
N ALA A 536 27.54 -5.40 6.45
CA ALA A 536 27.56 -6.86 6.54
C ALA A 536 26.20 -7.38 7.02
N SER A 537 25.80 -8.57 6.53
CA SER A 537 24.51 -9.20 6.84
C SER A 537 24.68 -10.73 6.93
N ASN A 538 24.01 -11.34 7.91
CA ASN A 538 23.95 -12.79 8.02
C ASN A 538 22.99 -13.46 7.01
N ARG A 539 22.26 -12.65 6.24
CA ARG A 539 21.41 -13.17 5.15
C ARG A 539 22.22 -13.69 3.97
N LEU A 540 23.50 -13.35 3.89
CA LEU A 540 24.39 -13.74 2.81
C LEU A 540 25.33 -14.87 3.26
N ALA A 541 25.82 -15.64 2.30
CA ALA A 541 26.70 -16.78 2.54
C ALA A 541 27.97 -16.36 3.33
N PRO A 542 28.48 -17.24 4.20
CA PRO A 542 29.79 -17.01 4.83
C PRO A 542 30.88 -16.69 3.78
N GLY A 543 31.70 -15.68 4.04
CA GLY A 543 32.70 -15.17 3.08
C GLY A 543 32.16 -14.12 2.10
N HIS A 544 30.84 -13.98 1.91
CA HIS A 544 30.21 -13.02 0.98
C HIS A 544 29.30 -11.99 1.70
N ARG A 545 29.40 -11.89 3.03
CA ARG A 545 28.51 -11.08 3.87
C ARG A 545 28.73 -9.58 3.78
N THR A 546 29.90 -9.15 3.31
CA THR A 546 30.28 -7.72 3.31
C THR A 546 30.13 -7.09 1.94
N ALA A 547 29.71 -5.84 1.90
CA ALA A 547 29.63 -5.02 0.69
C ALA A 547 30.06 -3.58 0.93
N PHE A 548 30.66 -3.00 -0.11
CA PHE A 548 31.12 -1.62 -0.15
C PHE A 548 30.22 -0.77 -1.07
N SER A 549 29.71 0.35 -0.56
CA SER A 549 28.77 1.26 -1.23
C SER A 549 29.36 2.67 -1.35
N PRO A 550 30.16 2.97 -2.37
CA PRO A 550 30.64 4.31 -2.64
C PRO A 550 29.61 5.15 -3.39
N THR A 551 29.46 6.42 -3.00
CA THR A 551 28.59 7.37 -3.71
C THR A 551 29.23 8.75 -3.79
N LEU A 552 28.93 9.46 -4.87
CA LEU A 552 29.42 10.81 -5.15
C LEU A 552 28.26 11.65 -5.72
N SER A 553 28.14 12.89 -5.28
CA SER A 553 27.24 13.85 -5.90
C SER A 553 27.82 15.26 -5.87
N ALA A 554 27.31 16.10 -6.77
CA ALA A 554 27.68 17.50 -6.85
C ALA A 554 26.45 18.35 -7.19
N ALA A 555 26.45 19.59 -6.70
CA ALA A 555 25.47 20.58 -7.07
C ALA A 555 26.13 21.95 -7.31
N TRP A 556 25.59 22.67 -8.28
CA TRP A 556 26.00 24.00 -8.64
C TRP A 556 24.81 24.95 -8.59
N LEU A 557 24.90 25.93 -7.72
CA LEU A 557 23.88 26.98 -7.56
C LEU A 557 24.14 28.10 -8.55
N LEU A 558 23.63 27.93 -9.77
CA LEU A 558 23.82 28.83 -10.91
C LEU A 558 23.29 30.24 -10.63
N SER A 559 22.15 30.36 -9.90
CA SER A 559 21.54 31.66 -9.62
C SER A 559 22.42 32.60 -8.79
N LYS A 560 23.47 32.08 -8.12
CA LYS A 560 24.45 32.89 -7.38
C LYS A 560 25.65 33.32 -8.21
N GLU A 561 25.73 32.91 -9.50
CA GLU A 561 26.81 33.35 -10.38
C GLU A 561 26.57 34.74 -10.95
N ASP A 562 27.67 35.47 -11.20
CA ASP A 562 27.60 36.85 -11.64
C ASP A 562 26.86 36.99 -12.98
N PHE A 563 27.02 36.02 -13.90
CA PHE A 563 26.33 36.03 -15.19
C PHE A 563 24.81 35.84 -15.10
N MET A 564 24.29 35.36 -13.96
CA MET A 564 22.86 35.15 -13.69
C MET A 564 22.21 36.39 -13.03
N GLN A 565 22.96 37.31 -12.45
CA GLN A 565 22.44 38.45 -11.71
C GLN A 565 21.51 39.36 -12.52
N GLY A 566 21.63 39.36 -13.85
CA GLY A 566 20.74 40.10 -14.74
C GLY A 566 19.38 39.44 -15.02
N MET A 567 19.20 38.18 -14.64
CA MET A 567 17.98 37.40 -14.90
C MET A 567 16.97 37.53 -13.75
N ARG A 568 16.26 38.63 -13.67
CA ARG A 568 15.32 38.99 -12.55
C ARG A 568 14.16 38.00 -12.36
N PHE A 569 13.90 37.11 -13.36
CA PHE A 569 12.82 36.15 -13.26
C PHE A 569 13.26 34.81 -12.64
N VAL A 570 14.59 34.61 -12.43
CA VAL A 570 15.17 33.43 -11.81
C VAL A 570 15.63 33.77 -10.39
N ASP A 571 14.85 33.40 -9.39
CA ASP A 571 15.19 33.64 -7.97
C ASP A 571 16.15 32.57 -7.44
N PHE A 572 15.99 31.35 -7.92
CA PHE A 572 16.81 30.20 -7.53
C PHE A 572 16.98 29.28 -8.75
N LEU A 573 18.19 28.83 -9.01
CA LEU A 573 18.47 27.83 -10.04
C LEU A 573 19.67 27.00 -9.60
N LYS A 574 19.45 25.69 -9.46
CA LYS A 574 20.46 24.70 -9.06
C LYS A 574 20.46 23.52 -10.01
N VAL A 575 21.63 23.11 -10.48
CA VAL A 575 21.84 21.85 -11.20
C VAL A 575 22.57 20.88 -10.30
N ARG A 576 22.18 19.61 -10.33
CA ARG A 576 22.81 18.56 -9.53
C ARG A 576 22.99 17.29 -10.33
N ALA A 577 24.01 16.52 -9.94
CA ALA A 577 24.27 15.20 -10.49
C ALA A 577 24.76 14.26 -9.41
N SER A 578 24.36 13.00 -9.47
CA SER A 578 24.81 11.98 -8.53
C SER A 578 25.08 10.64 -9.22
N TRP A 579 26.02 9.91 -8.63
CA TRP A 579 26.36 8.54 -8.96
C TRP A 579 26.66 7.75 -7.70
N GLY A 580 26.36 6.45 -7.73
CA GLY A 580 26.77 5.57 -6.63
C GLY A 580 26.34 4.13 -6.82
N ILE A 581 26.91 3.30 -5.95
CA ILE A 581 26.63 1.87 -5.85
C ILE A 581 25.97 1.64 -4.49
N ILE A 582 24.76 1.10 -4.48
CA ILE A 582 24.08 0.66 -3.28
C ILE A 582 23.88 -0.85 -3.36
N ASN A 583 24.30 -1.53 -2.32
CA ASN A 583 24.14 -2.97 -2.22
C ASN A 583 22.89 -3.35 -1.45
N LEU A 584 22.33 -4.53 -1.73
CA LEU A 584 21.11 -5.04 -1.11
C LEU A 584 21.29 -6.50 -0.72
N ASP A 585 20.98 -6.84 0.52
CA ASP A 585 20.96 -8.23 1.02
C ASP A 585 19.61 -8.92 0.83
N HIS A 586 18.84 -8.47 -0.16
CA HIS A 586 17.55 -9.06 -0.48
C HIS A 586 17.77 -10.43 -1.12
N ILE A 587 17.36 -11.46 -0.42
CA ILE A 587 17.32 -12.84 -0.90
C ILE A 587 15.89 -13.37 -0.70
N PRO A 588 15.37 -14.19 -1.60
CA PRO A 588 14.02 -14.72 -1.47
C PRO A 588 13.81 -15.56 -0.19
N GLU A 589 14.82 -16.26 0.25
CA GLU A 589 14.76 -17.15 1.42
C GLU A 589 16.09 -17.11 2.20
N GLN A 590 16.06 -17.21 3.52
CA GLN A 590 17.27 -17.27 4.34
C GLN A 590 17.94 -18.65 4.22
N GLY A 591 19.28 -18.68 4.31
CA GLY A 591 20.04 -19.93 4.29
C GLY A 591 20.20 -20.56 2.90
N TYR A 592 20.15 -19.78 1.82
CA TYR A 592 20.33 -20.31 0.46
C TYR A 592 21.66 -21.04 0.23
N TRP A 593 22.68 -20.75 1.02
CA TRP A 593 23.97 -21.43 0.97
C TRP A 593 23.98 -22.80 1.64
N GLU A 594 22.90 -23.18 2.33
CA GLU A 594 22.75 -24.46 2.98
C GLU A 594 21.93 -25.42 2.11
N GLN A 595 22.31 -26.71 2.13
CA GLN A 595 21.55 -27.77 1.47
C GLN A 595 20.24 -28.00 2.24
N VAL A 596 19.15 -28.00 1.52
CA VAL A 596 17.80 -28.21 2.08
C VAL A 596 17.37 -29.63 1.77
N PHE A 597 16.81 -30.31 2.78
CA PHE A 597 16.11 -31.56 2.62
C PHE A 597 14.62 -31.38 2.86
N THR A 598 13.79 -31.94 2.02
CA THR A 598 12.33 -31.84 2.09
C THR A 598 11.70 -33.22 2.22
N GLY A 599 10.43 -33.31 2.66
CA GLY A 599 9.71 -34.59 2.69
C GLY A 599 9.68 -35.22 1.30
N GLY A 600 10.18 -36.43 1.18
CA GLY A 600 10.38 -37.17 -0.07
C GLY A 600 9.21 -38.05 -0.51
N GLY A 601 8.06 -37.89 0.11
CA GLY A 601 6.92 -38.78 -0.05
C GLY A 601 7.02 -40.01 0.89
N GLY A 602 5.96 -40.79 0.92
CA GLY A 602 5.92 -42.01 1.72
C GLY A 602 6.22 -43.25 0.89
N TYR A 603 6.84 -44.18 1.51
CA TYR A 603 6.99 -45.54 0.99
C TYR A 603 6.14 -46.47 1.83
N ASN A 604 5.38 -47.34 1.20
CA ASN A 604 4.65 -48.38 1.89
C ASN A 604 5.54 -49.63 1.93
N LEU A 605 5.89 -50.08 3.13
CA LEU A 605 6.74 -51.24 3.34
C LEU A 605 5.99 -52.35 4.07
N GLY A 606 6.38 -53.58 3.79
CA GLY A 606 5.84 -54.79 4.42
C GLY A 606 4.47 -55.21 3.91
N SER A 607 3.99 -56.31 4.44
CA SER A 607 2.70 -56.91 4.08
C SER A 607 1.49 -56.07 4.52
N ASN A 608 1.68 -55.15 5.49
CA ASN A 608 0.64 -54.28 6.03
C ASN A 608 0.58 -52.91 5.34
N TYR A 609 1.43 -52.66 4.34
CA TYR A 609 1.55 -51.38 3.66
C TYR A 609 1.78 -50.19 4.61
N ASP A 610 2.60 -50.39 5.65
CA ASP A 610 2.92 -49.33 6.59
C ASP A 610 3.60 -48.16 5.87
N ALA A 611 3.06 -46.95 6.04
CA ALA A 611 3.56 -45.74 5.38
C ALA A 611 4.76 -45.15 6.14
N TYR A 612 5.91 -45.07 5.49
CA TYR A 612 7.10 -44.41 6.03
C TYR A 612 7.39 -43.15 5.24
N SER A 613 7.56 -42.03 5.96
CA SER A 613 7.95 -40.74 5.37
C SER A 613 9.45 -40.75 5.05
N GLY A 614 9.78 -40.47 3.81
CA GLY A 614 11.16 -40.28 3.37
C GLY A 614 11.58 -38.84 3.32
N TRP A 615 12.86 -38.59 3.24
CA TRP A 615 13.48 -37.30 2.94
C TRP A 615 14.16 -37.38 1.58
N LYS A 616 14.09 -36.29 0.82
CA LYS A 616 14.84 -36.13 -0.43
C LYS A 616 15.58 -34.80 -0.41
N GLU A 617 16.62 -34.69 -1.22
CA GLU A 617 17.28 -33.45 -1.48
C GLU A 617 16.25 -32.43 -2.06
N GLY A 618 16.22 -31.26 -1.47
CA GLY A 618 15.44 -30.16 -1.95
C GLY A 618 16.25 -29.29 -2.93
N ARG A 619 16.13 -27.97 -2.78
CA ARG A 619 16.89 -27.04 -3.60
C ARG A 619 18.40 -27.20 -3.36
N LEU A 620 19.20 -27.19 -4.43
CA LEU A 620 20.65 -27.18 -4.32
C LEU A 620 21.16 -25.92 -3.62
N ALA A 621 22.21 -26.05 -2.83
CA ALA A 621 22.85 -24.96 -2.12
C ALA A 621 23.52 -23.96 -3.06
N ALA A 622 23.30 -22.67 -2.82
CA ALA A 622 23.93 -21.56 -3.53
C ALA A 622 25.15 -21.04 -2.74
N MET A 623 26.24 -21.84 -2.72
CA MET A 623 27.43 -21.62 -1.89
C MET A 623 28.11 -20.25 -2.10
N ASN A 624 28.04 -19.69 -3.30
CA ASN A 624 28.70 -18.43 -3.69
C ASN A 624 27.73 -17.25 -3.72
N SER A 625 26.65 -17.32 -2.98
CA SER A 625 25.63 -16.28 -2.95
C SER A 625 26.16 -14.95 -2.40
N THR A 626 25.93 -13.86 -3.11
CA THR A 626 26.39 -12.53 -2.78
C THR A 626 25.22 -11.52 -2.80
N HIS A 627 25.50 -10.27 -2.52
CA HIS A 627 24.55 -9.18 -2.51
C HIS A 627 24.19 -8.70 -3.93
N GLU A 628 22.97 -8.22 -4.08
CA GLU A 628 22.48 -7.52 -5.26
C GLU A 628 23.06 -6.09 -5.29
N LYS A 629 23.40 -5.56 -6.47
CA LYS A 629 24.02 -4.24 -6.65
C LYS A 629 23.16 -3.31 -7.50
N ALA A 630 22.97 -2.09 -7.02
CA ALA A 630 22.31 -1.01 -7.74
C ALA A 630 23.32 0.08 -8.13
N TYR A 631 23.62 0.19 -9.40
CA TYR A 631 24.39 1.32 -9.99
C TYR A 631 23.41 2.41 -10.36
N LYS A 632 23.42 3.52 -9.62
CA LYS A 632 22.45 4.62 -9.78
C LYS A 632 23.13 5.85 -10.36
N TYR A 633 22.43 6.52 -11.29
CA TYR A 633 22.82 7.78 -11.92
C TYR A 633 21.61 8.72 -11.88
N ASN A 634 21.82 9.96 -11.52
CA ASN A 634 20.78 10.97 -11.53
C ASN A 634 21.34 12.33 -11.96
N VAL A 635 20.56 13.06 -12.76
CA VAL A 635 20.80 14.45 -13.09
C VAL A 635 19.51 15.22 -12.81
N GLY A 636 19.61 16.33 -12.11
CA GLY A 636 18.45 17.10 -11.72
C GLY A 636 18.64 18.61 -11.80
N LEU A 637 17.52 19.29 -11.87
CA LEU A 637 17.43 20.75 -11.87
C LEU A 637 16.33 21.16 -10.89
N ASP A 638 16.67 22.11 -10.02
CA ASP A 638 15.72 22.76 -9.10
C ASP A 638 15.71 24.26 -9.39
N ALA A 639 14.52 24.85 -9.52
CA ALA A 639 14.40 26.28 -9.82
C ALA A 639 13.21 26.91 -9.07
N THR A 640 13.35 28.18 -8.70
CA THR A 640 12.24 29.06 -8.34
C THR A 640 12.21 30.22 -9.33
N LEU A 641 11.08 30.40 -10.00
CA LEU A 641 10.88 31.42 -11.01
C LEU A 641 9.80 32.42 -10.57
N PHE A 642 10.05 33.71 -10.87
CA PHE A 642 9.12 34.82 -10.57
C PHE A 642 8.74 34.91 -9.08
N GLY A 643 9.52 34.30 -8.18
CA GLY A 643 9.20 34.18 -6.75
C GLY A 643 7.93 33.39 -6.41
N THR A 644 7.34 32.68 -7.38
CA THR A 644 6.02 32.07 -7.26
C THR A 644 5.91 30.66 -7.82
N LEU A 645 6.84 30.24 -8.65
CA LEU A 645 6.81 28.94 -9.31
C LEU A 645 8.08 28.14 -8.98
N ASP A 646 7.93 27.11 -8.18
CA ASP A 646 8.98 26.14 -7.87
C ASP A 646 8.91 24.97 -8.85
N LEU A 647 10.05 24.62 -9.44
CA LEU A 647 10.20 23.52 -10.41
C LEU A 647 11.29 22.56 -9.94
N THR A 648 11.03 21.27 -10.07
CA THR A 648 12.01 20.20 -9.90
C THR A 648 11.92 19.25 -11.08
N ILE A 649 13.05 18.93 -11.70
CA ILE A 649 13.14 17.99 -12.82
C ILE A 649 14.28 17.04 -12.52
N ASP A 650 14.06 15.74 -12.65
CA ASP A 650 15.05 14.67 -12.52
C ASP A 650 15.01 13.71 -13.70
N GLY A 651 16.16 13.40 -14.28
CA GLY A 651 16.37 12.27 -15.17
C GLY A 651 17.24 11.22 -14.47
N TYR A 652 16.84 9.97 -14.51
CA TYR A 652 17.57 8.91 -13.82
C TYR A 652 17.73 7.64 -14.65
N TYR A 653 18.82 6.94 -14.37
CA TYR A 653 19.10 5.60 -14.87
C TYR A 653 19.67 4.76 -13.73
N GLN A 654 19.27 3.49 -13.66
CA GLN A 654 19.80 2.52 -12.72
C GLN A 654 19.98 1.19 -13.42
N ARG A 655 21.13 0.56 -13.18
CA ARG A 655 21.35 -0.86 -13.47
C ARG A 655 21.38 -1.63 -12.18
N ARG A 656 20.48 -2.59 -12.05
CA ARG A 656 20.48 -3.59 -11.00
C ARG A 656 21.13 -4.85 -11.53
N SER A 657 22.20 -5.32 -10.86
CA SER A 657 22.93 -6.55 -11.22
C SER A 657 23.02 -7.50 -10.04
N ASP A 658 23.49 -8.69 -10.31
CA ASP A 658 23.62 -9.76 -9.32
C ASP A 658 22.28 -10.07 -8.63
N ILE A 659 21.17 -9.88 -9.35
CA ILE A 659 19.82 -10.20 -8.84
C ILE A 659 19.70 -11.72 -8.72
N TRP A 660 19.09 -12.17 -7.61
CA TRP A 660 18.79 -13.55 -7.37
C TRP A 660 17.72 -14.04 -8.35
N VAL A 661 18.06 -15.05 -9.16
CA VAL A 661 17.18 -15.71 -10.13
C VAL A 661 17.36 -17.21 -10.04
N ALA A 662 16.32 -17.96 -10.37
CA ALA A 662 16.43 -19.39 -10.56
C ALA A 662 17.35 -19.70 -11.75
N SER A 663 18.16 -20.72 -11.65
CA SER A 663 19.12 -21.11 -12.71
C SER A 663 18.55 -22.13 -13.70
N SER A 664 17.22 -22.20 -13.87
CA SER A 664 16.54 -23.14 -14.76
C SER A 664 17.03 -23.09 -16.20
N GLY A 665 17.27 -21.89 -16.72
CA GLY A 665 17.83 -21.76 -18.09
C GLY A 665 19.30 -22.16 -18.25
N LYS A 666 20.01 -22.50 -17.16
CA LYS A 666 21.40 -22.98 -17.19
C LYS A 666 21.56 -24.43 -16.83
N ASN A 667 20.67 -24.96 -16.03
CA ASN A 667 20.75 -26.35 -15.54
C ASN A 667 19.58 -27.14 -16.10
N SER A 668 19.83 -28.40 -16.47
CA SER A 668 18.79 -29.30 -16.98
C SER A 668 17.96 -29.86 -15.83
N ASP A 669 16.67 -30.03 -16.02
CA ASP A 669 15.75 -30.73 -15.09
C ASP A 669 16.08 -32.20 -14.89
N VAL A 670 16.92 -32.77 -15.76
CA VAL A 670 17.44 -34.16 -15.63
C VAL A 670 18.18 -34.35 -14.29
N VAL A 671 18.67 -33.28 -13.66
CA VAL A 671 19.28 -33.36 -12.32
C VAL A 671 18.29 -33.86 -11.27
N GLY A 672 16.98 -33.72 -11.50
CA GLY A 672 15.91 -34.22 -10.62
C GLY A 672 15.75 -33.50 -9.28
N ILE A 673 16.46 -32.40 -9.09
CA ILE A 673 16.43 -31.54 -7.88
C ILE A 673 16.14 -30.11 -8.30
N SER A 674 15.44 -29.35 -7.46
CA SER A 674 15.18 -27.93 -7.71
C SER A 674 16.48 -27.14 -7.89
N HIS A 675 16.54 -26.33 -8.94
CA HIS A 675 17.73 -25.55 -9.28
C HIS A 675 18.11 -24.56 -8.18
N PRO A 676 19.42 -24.31 -7.98
CA PRO A 676 19.85 -23.28 -7.04
C PRO A 676 19.47 -21.90 -7.56
N TYR A 677 19.28 -20.96 -6.65
CA TYR A 677 19.26 -19.56 -7.01
C TYR A 677 20.69 -19.07 -7.23
N VAL A 678 20.87 -18.17 -8.19
CA VAL A 678 22.15 -17.58 -8.53
C VAL A 678 22.04 -16.09 -8.67
N ASN A 679 23.14 -15.36 -8.44
CA ASN A 679 23.25 -13.92 -8.66
C ASN A 679 23.53 -13.63 -10.13
N GLY A 680 22.52 -13.69 -11.00
CA GLY A 680 22.71 -13.59 -12.44
C GLY A 680 21.71 -12.67 -13.14
N GLY A 681 20.67 -12.23 -12.45
CA GLY A 681 19.68 -11.34 -13.03
C GLY A 681 20.20 -9.91 -13.18
N ILE A 682 19.80 -9.26 -14.29
CA ILE A 682 20.14 -7.85 -14.59
C ILE A 682 18.86 -7.14 -15.05
N VAL A 683 18.54 -6.01 -14.42
CA VAL A 683 17.43 -5.13 -14.79
C VAL A 683 17.95 -3.71 -14.93
N ASP A 684 17.65 -3.08 -16.07
CA ASP A 684 17.83 -1.64 -16.27
C ASP A 684 16.50 -0.91 -15.96
N SER A 685 16.58 0.17 -15.17
CA SER A 685 15.44 1.03 -14.85
C SER A 685 15.81 2.48 -15.18
N TYR A 686 14.89 3.20 -15.81
CA TYR A 686 15.12 4.58 -16.24
C TYR A 686 13.83 5.35 -16.34
N GLY A 687 13.94 6.65 -16.26
CA GLY A 687 12.80 7.52 -16.37
C GLY A 687 13.11 8.97 -16.09
N PHE A 688 12.06 9.77 -16.02
CA PHE A 688 12.15 11.15 -15.59
C PHE A 688 10.98 11.54 -14.70
N GLU A 689 11.18 12.53 -13.89
CA GLU A 689 10.19 13.10 -12.99
C GLU A 689 10.23 14.61 -13.12
N TRP A 690 9.07 15.24 -13.03
CA TRP A 690 9.00 16.67 -12.86
C TRP A 690 7.87 17.06 -11.92
N GLY A 691 8.12 18.08 -11.12
CA GLY A 691 7.17 18.68 -10.21
C GLY A 691 7.12 20.19 -10.41
N ALA A 692 5.94 20.77 -10.34
CA ALA A 692 5.73 22.20 -10.36
C ALA A 692 4.82 22.59 -9.21
N GLN A 693 5.18 23.64 -8.47
CA GLN A 693 4.36 24.21 -7.39
C GLN A 693 4.25 25.73 -7.61
N TYR A 694 3.04 26.19 -7.84
CA TYR A 694 2.73 27.61 -7.97
C TYR A 694 2.03 28.09 -6.71
N HIS A 695 2.48 29.22 -6.17
CA HIS A 695 1.87 29.86 -5.03
C HIS A 695 1.95 31.39 -5.18
N LYS A 696 0.82 32.04 -4.97
CA LYS A 696 0.76 33.51 -5.07
C LYS A 696 -0.39 34.08 -4.27
N GLU A 697 -0.14 35.19 -3.61
CA GLU A 697 -1.18 36.10 -3.14
C GLU A 697 -1.57 37.02 -4.30
N ILE A 698 -2.76 36.78 -4.88
CA ILE A 698 -3.24 37.48 -6.08
C ILE A 698 -3.84 38.84 -5.71
N ALA A 699 -4.53 38.89 -4.57
CA ALA A 699 -5.10 40.07 -3.99
C ALA A 699 -5.01 39.98 -2.46
N LYS A 700 -5.27 41.11 -1.77
CA LYS A 700 -5.30 41.09 -0.30
C LYS A 700 -6.24 39.99 0.21
N ASP A 701 -5.69 39.15 1.05
CA ASP A 701 -6.36 38.00 1.65
C ASP A 701 -6.78 36.88 0.65
N LEU A 702 -6.38 36.96 -0.65
CA LEU A 702 -6.65 35.91 -1.65
C LEU A 702 -5.37 35.19 -2.04
N GLN A 703 -5.23 33.97 -1.59
CA GLN A 703 -4.10 33.08 -1.90
C GLN A 703 -4.52 31.99 -2.89
N LEU A 704 -3.71 31.76 -3.91
CA LEU A 704 -3.87 30.69 -4.87
C LEU A 704 -2.67 29.75 -4.83
N ARG A 705 -2.93 28.44 -4.92
CA ARG A 705 -1.93 27.39 -5.04
C ARG A 705 -2.34 26.42 -6.11
N ALA A 706 -1.37 25.98 -6.89
CA ALA A 706 -1.55 24.88 -7.83
C ALA A 706 -0.27 24.04 -7.84
N GLY A 707 -0.40 22.74 -7.89
CA GLY A 707 0.75 21.86 -7.93
C GLY A 707 0.52 20.72 -8.91
N MET A 708 1.60 20.23 -9.49
CA MET A 708 1.61 19.07 -10.35
C MET A 708 2.87 18.23 -10.11
N ASN A 709 2.69 16.92 -10.04
CA ASN A 709 3.74 15.92 -9.99
C ASN A 709 3.52 14.93 -11.14
N TYR A 710 4.60 14.60 -11.84
CA TYR A 710 4.60 13.61 -12.92
C TYR A 710 5.82 12.72 -12.81
N THR A 711 5.63 11.41 -12.93
CA THR A 711 6.70 10.40 -12.91
C THR A 711 6.47 9.42 -14.04
N LEU A 712 7.47 9.25 -14.90
CA LEU A 712 7.57 8.16 -15.85
C LEU A 712 8.68 7.22 -15.38
N ALA A 713 8.35 5.96 -15.15
CA ALA A 713 9.27 4.94 -14.70
C ALA A 713 9.17 3.69 -15.57
N LYS A 714 10.23 3.38 -16.28
CA LYS A 714 10.34 2.20 -17.14
C LYS A 714 11.47 1.29 -16.68
N ASN A 715 11.33 0.01 -16.97
CA ASN A 715 12.38 -0.98 -16.71
C ASN A 715 12.46 -1.98 -17.85
N LYS A 716 13.57 -2.72 -17.89
CA LYS A 716 13.85 -3.73 -18.90
C LYS A 716 14.74 -4.82 -18.32
N ILE A 717 14.29 -6.05 -18.41
CA ILE A 717 15.10 -7.23 -18.09
C ILE A 717 16.22 -7.34 -19.12
N LYS A 718 17.46 -7.40 -18.66
CA LYS A 718 18.64 -7.63 -19.49
C LYS A 718 19.11 -9.06 -19.43
N GLU A 719 18.94 -9.70 -18.27
CA GLU A 719 19.33 -11.08 -18.03
C GLU A 719 18.50 -11.65 -16.87
N GLU A 720 17.94 -12.85 -17.01
CA GLU A 720 17.25 -13.57 -15.94
C GLU A 720 17.47 -15.09 -16.00
N TYR A 721 18.39 -15.56 -16.88
CA TYR A 721 18.64 -16.98 -17.10
C TYR A 721 17.36 -17.78 -17.46
N GLU A 722 16.51 -17.17 -18.30
CA GLU A 722 15.33 -17.85 -18.82
C GLU A 722 15.71 -19.04 -19.71
N GLU A 723 14.84 -20.03 -19.77
CA GLU A 723 14.96 -21.13 -20.69
C GLU A 723 14.95 -20.66 -22.15
N PRO A 724 15.72 -21.31 -23.05
CA PRO A 724 15.69 -20.99 -24.47
C PRO A 724 14.26 -21.07 -25.01
N ARG A 725 13.84 -20.02 -25.71
CA ARG A 725 12.53 -19.94 -26.36
C ARG A 725 12.67 -20.22 -27.84
N ALA A 726 11.63 -20.87 -28.43
CA ALA A 726 11.60 -21.15 -29.83
C ALA A 726 11.57 -19.86 -30.67
N TYR A 727 10.85 -18.84 -30.18
CA TYR A 727 10.66 -17.58 -30.89
C TYR A 727 11.06 -16.36 -30.03
N ASP A 728 11.59 -15.33 -30.68
CA ASP A 728 12.05 -14.11 -30.00
C ASP A 728 10.94 -13.35 -29.31
N TYR A 729 9.69 -13.43 -29.78
CA TYR A 729 8.55 -12.74 -29.19
C TYR A 729 8.07 -13.34 -27.87
N GLU A 730 8.46 -14.58 -27.56
CA GLU A 730 8.18 -15.24 -26.28
C GLU A 730 9.14 -14.84 -25.17
N LYS A 731 10.31 -14.26 -25.51
CA LYS A 731 11.36 -13.96 -24.57
C LYS A 731 10.90 -12.91 -23.53
N ARG A 732 11.15 -13.21 -22.28
CA ARG A 732 10.99 -12.24 -21.19
C ARG A 732 12.14 -11.26 -21.15
N THR A 733 13.34 -11.73 -21.44
CA THR A 733 14.53 -10.89 -21.61
C THR A 733 14.30 -9.87 -22.71
N GLY A 734 14.56 -8.60 -22.40
CA GLY A 734 14.25 -7.50 -23.31
C GLY A 734 12.92 -6.81 -23.04
N ASN A 735 12.07 -7.37 -22.19
CA ASN A 735 10.78 -6.83 -21.80
C ASN A 735 10.79 -6.30 -20.34
N PRO A 736 9.76 -5.53 -19.92
CA PRO A 736 9.62 -5.08 -18.54
C PRO A 736 9.47 -6.25 -17.55
N VAL A 737 9.90 -6.02 -16.31
CA VAL A 737 9.62 -6.93 -15.20
C VAL A 737 8.11 -7.11 -15.05
N ASN A 738 7.63 -8.34 -14.85
CA ASN A 738 6.21 -8.71 -14.77
C ASN A 738 5.40 -8.39 -16.05
N GLN A 739 6.05 -8.42 -17.22
CA GLN A 739 5.35 -8.33 -18.48
C GLN A 739 4.39 -9.52 -18.66
N ILE A 740 3.16 -9.26 -19.10
CA ILE A 740 2.17 -10.27 -19.42
C ILE A 740 2.48 -10.89 -20.79
N PHE A 741 2.43 -12.22 -20.87
CA PHE A 741 2.49 -12.98 -22.10
C PHE A 741 1.25 -13.90 -22.19
N GLY A 742 0.63 -14.00 -23.35
CA GLY A 742 -0.56 -14.80 -23.57
C GLY A 742 -1.01 -14.77 -25.02
N LEU A 743 -2.16 -15.37 -25.31
CA LEU A 743 -2.70 -15.50 -26.65
C LEU A 743 -3.41 -14.20 -27.10
N GLN A 744 -3.15 -13.77 -28.33
CA GLN A 744 -3.83 -12.64 -28.94
C GLN A 744 -5.17 -13.11 -29.53
N ALA A 745 -6.29 -12.71 -28.91
CA ALA A 745 -7.62 -12.92 -29.48
C ALA A 745 -7.85 -12.04 -30.72
N ILE A 746 -8.45 -12.63 -31.74
CA ILE A 746 -8.84 -11.93 -33.00
C ILE A 746 -10.36 -11.91 -33.20
N GLY A 747 -11.13 -12.43 -32.29
CA GLY A 747 -12.59 -12.45 -32.28
C GLY A 747 -13.14 -13.73 -31.65
N PHE A 748 -14.37 -14.07 -32.02
CA PHE A 748 -15.04 -15.29 -31.64
C PHE A 748 -15.37 -16.11 -32.88
N PHE A 749 -15.36 -17.43 -32.79
CA PHE A 749 -15.79 -18.28 -33.87
C PHE A 749 -17.29 -18.05 -34.18
N THR A 750 -17.63 -17.82 -35.44
CA THR A 750 -19.02 -17.56 -35.86
C THR A 750 -19.85 -18.84 -35.99
N ASP A 751 -19.27 -19.88 -36.56
CA ASP A 751 -19.90 -21.16 -36.84
C ASP A 751 -18.87 -22.30 -36.97
N GLN A 752 -19.30 -23.52 -37.25
CA GLN A 752 -18.42 -24.66 -37.41
C GLN A 752 -17.51 -24.52 -38.65
N ALA A 753 -17.99 -23.89 -39.72
CA ALA A 753 -17.18 -23.71 -40.94
C ALA A 753 -16.01 -22.74 -40.68
N ASP A 754 -16.21 -21.72 -39.86
CA ASP A 754 -15.14 -20.81 -39.40
C ASP A 754 -14.09 -21.58 -38.55
N ILE A 755 -14.51 -22.50 -37.71
CA ILE A 755 -13.59 -23.35 -36.92
C ILE A 755 -12.78 -24.25 -37.87
N ASP A 756 -13.46 -24.92 -38.82
CA ASP A 756 -12.82 -25.88 -39.74
C ASP A 756 -11.78 -25.23 -40.67
N HIS A 757 -11.92 -23.93 -40.95
CA HIS A 757 -11.02 -23.15 -41.81
C HIS A 757 -9.96 -22.35 -41.03
N SER A 758 -9.94 -22.47 -39.73
CA SER A 758 -9.00 -21.75 -38.83
C SER A 758 -7.88 -22.67 -38.31
N PRO A 759 -6.76 -22.13 -37.86
CA PRO A 759 -5.73 -22.89 -37.17
C PRO A 759 -6.30 -23.75 -36.02
N VAL A 760 -5.77 -24.95 -35.85
CA VAL A 760 -6.23 -25.90 -34.81
C VAL A 760 -5.84 -25.39 -33.43
N GLN A 761 -6.79 -25.08 -32.58
CA GLN A 761 -6.50 -24.64 -31.18
C GLN A 761 -6.29 -25.86 -30.27
N ARG A 762 -5.03 -26.07 -29.81
CA ARG A 762 -4.60 -27.18 -28.93
C ARG A 762 -4.52 -26.71 -27.48
N LEU A 763 -5.60 -26.16 -26.93
CA LEU A 763 -5.64 -25.54 -25.61
C LEU A 763 -6.41 -26.38 -24.58
N GLY A 764 -6.56 -27.70 -24.84
CA GLY A 764 -7.18 -28.64 -23.90
C GLY A 764 -8.70 -28.79 -24.06
N THR A 765 -9.39 -27.90 -24.76
CA THR A 765 -10.82 -28.00 -25.07
C THR A 765 -11.03 -27.70 -26.55
N ASN A 766 -11.82 -28.53 -27.26
CA ASN A 766 -12.15 -28.26 -28.64
C ASN A 766 -13.05 -27.04 -28.75
N PRO A 767 -12.75 -26.08 -29.63
CA PRO A 767 -13.56 -24.89 -29.78
C PRO A 767 -14.93 -25.17 -30.36
N LYS A 768 -15.91 -24.38 -29.98
CA LYS A 768 -17.28 -24.35 -30.51
C LYS A 768 -17.61 -22.93 -30.96
N PRO A 769 -18.66 -22.74 -31.80
CA PRO A 769 -19.12 -21.38 -32.15
C PRO A 769 -19.32 -20.50 -30.91
N GLY A 770 -18.77 -19.27 -30.94
CA GLY A 770 -18.76 -18.33 -29.82
C GLY A 770 -17.55 -18.47 -28.86
N ASP A 771 -16.69 -19.46 -29.06
CA ASP A 771 -15.42 -19.53 -28.34
C ASP A 771 -14.40 -18.54 -28.93
N ILE A 772 -13.39 -18.21 -28.14
CA ILE A 772 -12.36 -17.23 -28.54
C ILE A 772 -11.49 -17.83 -29.65
N LYS A 773 -11.30 -17.05 -30.70
CA LYS A 773 -10.44 -17.32 -31.83
C LYS A 773 -9.11 -16.59 -31.65
N PHE A 774 -7.98 -17.30 -31.77
CA PHE A 774 -6.65 -16.73 -31.55
C PHE A 774 -5.88 -16.59 -32.86
N LYS A 775 -4.88 -15.69 -32.78
CA LYS A 775 -3.95 -15.47 -33.87
C LYS A 775 -2.82 -16.49 -33.81
N ASP A 776 -2.58 -17.17 -34.93
CA ASP A 776 -1.39 -17.97 -35.17
C ASP A 776 -0.20 -17.02 -35.36
N GLN A 777 0.74 -17.01 -34.45
CA GLN A 777 1.87 -16.07 -34.47
C GLN A 777 3.06 -16.62 -35.26
N ASN A 778 3.26 -17.93 -35.26
CA ASN A 778 4.39 -18.60 -35.92
C ASN A 778 4.04 -19.11 -37.34
N GLY A 779 2.73 -19.19 -37.71
CA GLY A 779 2.23 -19.58 -39.03
C GLY A 779 2.24 -21.11 -39.27
N ASP A 780 2.22 -21.93 -38.20
CA ASP A 780 2.25 -23.39 -38.31
C ASP A 780 0.87 -24.05 -38.36
N ASN A 781 -0.23 -23.23 -38.37
CA ASN A 781 -1.64 -23.63 -38.33
C ASN A 781 -2.07 -24.36 -37.05
N VAL A 782 -1.34 -24.17 -35.95
CA VAL A 782 -1.67 -24.65 -34.62
C VAL A 782 -1.61 -23.48 -33.64
N ILE A 783 -2.56 -23.37 -32.70
CA ILE A 783 -2.53 -22.45 -31.60
C ILE A 783 -2.17 -23.20 -30.34
N ASP A 784 -1.03 -22.89 -29.76
CA ASP A 784 -0.54 -23.49 -28.50
C ASP A 784 0.38 -22.52 -27.70
N GLY A 785 1.33 -23.07 -26.95
CA GLY A 785 2.26 -22.28 -26.12
C GLY A 785 3.20 -21.40 -26.94
N ASP A 786 3.50 -21.79 -28.17
CA ASP A 786 4.42 -21.07 -29.06
C ASP A 786 3.81 -19.80 -29.67
N ASP A 787 2.49 -19.56 -29.46
CA ASP A 787 1.78 -18.34 -29.88
C ASP A 787 1.68 -17.28 -28.80
N TYR A 788 2.31 -17.47 -27.66
CA TYR A 788 2.27 -16.50 -26.57
C TYR A 788 3.10 -15.26 -26.92
N VAL A 789 2.45 -14.11 -26.92
CA VAL A 789 3.07 -12.82 -27.21
C VAL A 789 2.92 -11.87 -26.03
N LYS A 790 3.79 -10.86 -26.02
CA LYS A 790 3.70 -9.74 -25.09
C LYS A 790 2.35 -9.02 -25.23
N MET A 791 1.67 -8.80 -24.11
CA MET A 791 0.38 -8.10 -24.06
C MET A 791 0.35 -7.05 -22.94
N GLY A 792 -0.36 -5.96 -23.20
CA GLY A 792 -0.63 -4.93 -22.19
C GLY A 792 0.62 -4.35 -21.50
N TYR A 793 0.39 -3.75 -20.37
CA TYR A 793 1.41 -3.18 -19.49
C TYR A 793 1.52 -3.99 -18.20
N ASN A 794 2.37 -3.54 -17.30
CA ASN A 794 2.57 -4.16 -15.99
C ASN A 794 1.26 -4.17 -15.16
N THR A 795 1.05 -5.22 -14.35
CA THR A 795 -0.11 -5.37 -13.47
C THR A 795 0.16 -4.94 -12.03
N VAL A 796 1.43 -4.73 -11.66
CA VAL A 796 1.86 -4.45 -10.28
C VAL A 796 2.13 -2.96 -10.07
N CYS A 797 2.83 -2.31 -11.03
CA CYS A 797 3.20 -0.91 -10.93
C CYS A 797 2.99 -0.22 -12.29
N PRO A 798 2.25 0.90 -12.35
CA PRO A 798 2.08 1.68 -13.57
C PRO A 798 3.41 2.30 -14.01
N GLU A 799 3.59 2.50 -15.33
CA GLU A 799 4.74 3.24 -15.85
C GLU A 799 4.62 4.75 -15.62
N ILE A 800 3.38 5.28 -15.63
CA ILE A 800 3.09 6.69 -15.45
C ILE A 800 2.27 6.89 -14.19
N TYR A 801 2.76 7.76 -13.31
CA TYR A 801 2.05 8.22 -12.11
C TYR A 801 2.05 9.75 -12.10
N TYR A 802 0.87 10.34 -11.95
CA TYR A 802 0.74 11.79 -11.94
C TYR A 802 -0.29 12.25 -10.91
N ALA A 803 -0.11 13.46 -10.43
CA ALA A 803 -1.06 14.11 -9.53
C ALA A 803 -1.06 15.62 -9.76
N PHE A 804 -2.21 16.25 -9.56
CA PHE A 804 -2.30 17.70 -9.51
C PHE A 804 -3.22 18.13 -8.39
N ASN A 805 -2.93 19.30 -7.84
CA ASN A 805 -3.73 19.89 -6.78
C ASN A 805 -4.03 21.37 -7.08
N LEU A 806 -5.14 21.83 -6.55
CA LEU A 806 -5.57 23.22 -6.60
C LEU A 806 -6.07 23.64 -5.23
N GLY A 807 -5.59 24.76 -4.74
CA GLY A 807 -6.01 25.35 -3.47
C GLY A 807 -6.24 26.84 -3.60
N MET A 808 -7.27 27.33 -2.92
CA MET A 808 -7.60 28.74 -2.83
C MET A 808 -8.04 29.06 -1.41
N GLU A 809 -7.60 30.19 -0.89
CA GLU A 809 -8.08 30.71 0.39
C GLU A 809 -8.40 32.20 0.27
N TYR A 810 -9.58 32.59 0.74
CA TYR A 810 -10.02 33.97 0.80
C TYR A 810 -10.69 34.25 2.15
N LYS A 811 -10.10 35.17 2.92
CA LYS A 811 -10.62 35.62 4.22
C LYS A 811 -11.00 34.49 5.18
N GLY A 812 -10.15 33.46 5.21
CA GLY A 812 -10.34 32.30 6.07
C GLY A 812 -11.26 31.20 5.51
N VAL A 813 -11.99 31.44 4.41
CA VAL A 813 -12.68 30.39 3.65
C VAL A 813 -11.69 29.78 2.66
N GLY A 814 -11.49 28.48 2.72
CA GLY A 814 -10.56 27.80 1.85
C GLY A 814 -11.18 26.61 1.13
N PHE A 815 -10.62 26.34 -0.04
CA PHE A 815 -10.91 25.19 -0.89
C PHE A 815 -9.61 24.52 -1.26
N PHE A 816 -9.61 23.20 -1.29
CA PHE A 816 -8.51 22.38 -1.79
C PHE A 816 -9.04 21.16 -2.51
N ALA A 817 -8.49 20.84 -3.67
CA ALA A 817 -8.78 19.62 -4.40
C ALA A 817 -7.49 18.98 -4.88
N GLN A 818 -7.42 17.67 -4.81
CA GLN A 818 -6.29 16.87 -5.26
C GLN A 818 -6.76 15.71 -6.12
N PHE A 819 -6.15 15.61 -7.28
CA PHE A 819 -6.34 14.53 -8.23
C PHE A 819 -5.07 13.68 -8.32
N GLN A 820 -5.25 12.39 -8.52
CA GLN A 820 -4.15 11.45 -8.76
C GLN A 820 -4.58 10.45 -9.83
N GLY A 821 -3.69 10.21 -10.77
CA GLY A 821 -3.91 9.27 -11.84
C GLY A 821 -2.72 8.37 -12.13
N VAL A 822 -3.00 7.31 -12.86
CA VAL A 822 -2.02 6.37 -13.40
C VAL A 822 -2.32 6.10 -14.86
N ALA A 823 -1.29 5.74 -15.64
CA ALA A 823 -1.45 5.30 -17.01
C ALA A 823 -0.40 4.24 -17.36
N ASN A 824 -0.58 3.56 -18.48
CA ASN A 824 0.22 2.41 -18.87
C ASN A 824 0.19 1.33 -17.77
N TYR A 825 -1.00 0.86 -17.46
CA TYR A 825 -1.29 -0.07 -16.40
C TYR A 825 -2.37 -1.06 -16.84
N THR A 826 -2.21 -2.36 -16.54
CA THR A 826 -3.14 -3.40 -17.02
C THR A 826 -3.73 -4.17 -15.84
N ALA A 827 -5.00 -4.53 -15.94
CA ALA A 827 -5.68 -5.47 -15.06
C ALA A 827 -5.89 -6.80 -15.80
N ILE A 828 -5.74 -7.91 -15.08
CA ILE A 828 -6.18 -9.23 -15.54
C ILE A 828 -7.53 -9.49 -14.88
N LEU A 829 -8.56 -9.72 -15.68
CA LEU A 829 -9.93 -9.93 -15.23
C LEU A 829 -10.15 -11.39 -14.85
N ASN A 830 -9.61 -11.81 -13.71
CA ASN A 830 -9.56 -13.20 -13.27
C ASN A 830 -10.54 -13.56 -12.13
N THR A 831 -11.53 -12.71 -11.85
CA THR A 831 -12.57 -13.00 -10.86
C THR A 831 -13.54 -14.07 -11.39
N LYS A 832 -13.92 -15.05 -10.59
CA LYS A 832 -14.73 -16.22 -11.01
C LYS A 832 -16.01 -15.86 -11.78
N SER A 833 -16.77 -14.89 -11.31
CA SER A 833 -18.00 -14.41 -11.95
C SER A 833 -17.78 -13.63 -13.25
N VAL A 834 -16.54 -13.31 -13.61
CA VAL A 834 -16.15 -12.62 -14.84
C VAL A 834 -15.32 -13.54 -15.74
N TYR A 835 -14.34 -14.23 -15.16
CA TYR A 835 -13.36 -15.04 -15.88
C TYR A 835 -13.87 -16.46 -16.20
N ARG A 836 -14.57 -17.11 -15.24
CA ARG A 836 -15.14 -18.46 -15.38
C ARG A 836 -16.58 -18.51 -14.86
N PRO A 837 -17.48 -17.68 -15.43
CA PRO A 837 -18.88 -17.68 -14.98
C PRO A 837 -19.54 -19.03 -15.29
N LEU A 838 -20.44 -19.45 -14.41
CA LEU A 838 -21.25 -20.69 -14.50
C LEU A 838 -20.44 -22.01 -14.40
N VAL A 839 -19.13 -21.98 -14.49
CA VAL A 839 -18.27 -23.17 -14.27
C VAL A 839 -18.45 -23.63 -12.82
N ASN A 840 -18.77 -24.91 -12.62
CA ASN A 840 -19.15 -25.47 -11.31
C ASN A 840 -20.32 -24.71 -10.63
N ASN A 841 -21.27 -24.22 -11.43
CA ASN A 841 -22.46 -23.45 -11.04
C ASN A 841 -22.11 -22.12 -10.32
N THR A 842 -20.95 -21.52 -10.59
CA THR A 842 -20.57 -20.22 -10.03
C THR A 842 -21.48 -19.09 -10.57
N ASN A 843 -21.45 -17.98 -9.86
CA ASN A 843 -22.20 -16.79 -10.22
C ASN A 843 -21.74 -16.19 -11.53
N ILE A 844 -22.53 -15.28 -12.12
CA ILE A 844 -22.19 -14.50 -13.30
C ILE A 844 -22.44 -13.03 -13.06
N GLY A 845 -21.49 -12.18 -13.45
CA GLY A 845 -21.65 -10.73 -13.40
C GLY A 845 -22.62 -10.23 -14.46
N GLN A 846 -23.44 -9.21 -14.08
CA GLN A 846 -24.42 -8.59 -14.99
C GLN A 846 -23.78 -8.11 -16.29
N TYR A 847 -22.62 -7.42 -16.20
CA TYR A 847 -21.92 -6.89 -17.37
C TYR A 847 -21.42 -7.99 -18.32
N TYR A 848 -21.00 -9.16 -17.79
CA TYR A 848 -20.64 -10.31 -18.63
C TYR A 848 -21.87 -10.84 -19.36
N PHE A 849 -22.96 -11.08 -18.63
CA PHE A 849 -24.21 -11.62 -19.17
C PHE A 849 -24.78 -10.74 -20.31
N GLU A 850 -24.73 -9.43 -20.16
CA GLU A 850 -25.22 -8.48 -21.18
C GLU A 850 -24.32 -8.39 -22.43
N ASN A 851 -23.01 -8.69 -22.29
CA ASN A 851 -22.04 -8.53 -23.38
C ASN A 851 -21.45 -9.87 -23.86
N ARG A 852 -22.11 -10.97 -23.53
CA ARG A 852 -21.70 -12.31 -23.97
C ARG A 852 -22.00 -12.53 -25.45
N TRP A 853 -21.28 -13.45 -26.04
CA TRP A 853 -21.54 -13.88 -27.37
C TRP A 853 -22.84 -14.73 -27.46
N THR A 854 -23.73 -14.40 -28.37
CA THR A 854 -24.84 -15.21 -28.87
C THR A 854 -24.84 -15.07 -30.41
N PRO A 855 -25.57 -15.89 -31.16
CA PRO A 855 -25.67 -15.70 -32.60
C PRO A 855 -26.13 -14.30 -33.01
N GLU A 856 -26.99 -13.67 -32.21
CA GLU A 856 -27.53 -12.31 -32.47
C GLU A 856 -26.51 -11.23 -32.11
N THR A 857 -25.61 -11.48 -31.14
CA THR A 857 -24.59 -10.51 -30.66
C THR A 857 -23.20 -10.80 -31.23
N ALA A 858 -23.02 -11.71 -32.15
CA ALA A 858 -21.74 -12.19 -32.65
C ALA A 858 -20.77 -11.06 -33.08
N ASN A 859 -21.29 -9.94 -33.60
CA ASN A 859 -20.50 -8.79 -34.05
C ASN A 859 -20.23 -7.73 -32.94
N THR A 860 -20.89 -7.83 -31.80
CA THR A 860 -20.82 -6.81 -30.72
C THR A 860 -20.40 -7.38 -29.38
N ALA A 861 -20.33 -8.69 -29.26
CA ALA A 861 -19.95 -9.37 -28.03
C ALA A 861 -18.55 -8.98 -27.59
N LEU A 862 -18.40 -8.81 -26.29
CA LEU A 862 -17.09 -8.55 -25.64
C LEU A 862 -16.53 -9.80 -24.95
N TYR A 863 -17.38 -10.80 -24.69
CA TYR A 863 -17.04 -12.04 -23.99
C TYR A 863 -17.48 -13.26 -24.80
N PRO A 864 -16.82 -14.42 -24.64
CA PRO A 864 -17.21 -15.63 -25.31
C PRO A 864 -18.61 -16.10 -24.91
N ARG A 865 -19.11 -17.13 -25.63
CA ARG A 865 -20.34 -17.83 -25.28
C ARG A 865 -20.34 -18.32 -23.85
N LEU A 866 -21.51 -18.45 -23.27
CA LEU A 866 -21.64 -19.07 -21.95
C LEU A 866 -21.33 -20.58 -22.05
N SER A 867 -20.63 -21.09 -21.04
CA SER A 867 -20.32 -22.51 -20.87
C SER A 867 -20.35 -22.88 -19.40
N SER A 868 -20.85 -24.05 -19.08
CA SER A 868 -20.79 -24.65 -17.72
C SER A 868 -19.56 -25.52 -17.53
N GLU A 869 -18.81 -25.77 -18.58
CA GLU A 869 -17.56 -26.55 -18.58
C GLU A 869 -16.34 -25.63 -18.34
N ASP A 870 -15.27 -26.21 -17.78
CA ASP A 870 -13.98 -25.52 -17.68
C ASP A 870 -13.28 -25.46 -19.04
N ASN A 871 -13.76 -24.59 -19.90
CA ASN A 871 -13.31 -24.42 -21.27
C ASN A 871 -11.92 -23.79 -21.31
N GLN A 872 -10.88 -24.60 -21.38
CA GLN A 872 -9.48 -24.13 -21.40
C GLN A 872 -9.18 -23.25 -22.63
N ASN A 873 -9.88 -23.43 -23.75
CA ASN A 873 -9.74 -22.55 -24.90
C ASN A 873 -10.06 -21.09 -24.55
N ASN A 874 -11.15 -20.83 -23.82
CA ASN A 874 -11.55 -19.48 -23.46
C ASN A 874 -10.77 -18.93 -22.26
N TYR A 875 -10.31 -19.81 -21.34
CA TYR A 875 -9.77 -19.41 -20.04
C TYR A 875 -8.24 -19.46 -19.94
N THR A 876 -7.54 -19.91 -20.99
CA THR A 876 -6.11 -19.63 -21.16
C THR A 876 -5.89 -18.12 -21.22
N LEU A 877 -4.78 -17.64 -20.64
CA LEU A 877 -4.51 -16.19 -20.58
C LEU A 877 -4.44 -15.58 -21.97
N ASN A 878 -5.32 -14.64 -22.22
CA ASN A 878 -5.47 -14.00 -23.54
C ASN A 878 -5.93 -12.54 -23.43
N SER A 879 -5.93 -11.84 -24.54
CA SER A 879 -6.22 -10.41 -24.59
C SER A 879 -7.66 -10.02 -24.22
N VAL A 880 -8.64 -10.94 -24.29
CA VAL A 880 -10.04 -10.67 -23.87
C VAL A 880 -10.13 -10.41 -22.36
N TRP A 881 -9.25 -11.04 -21.59
CA TRP A 881 -9.20 -10.93 -20.13
C TRP A 881 -8.29 -9.83 -19.63
N LEU A 882 -7.79 -8.97 -20.51
CA LEU A 882 -7.01 -7.79 -20.13
C LEU A 882 -7.88 -6.53 -20.24
N ALA A 883 -7.69 -5.66 -19.27
CA ALA A 883 -8.34 -4.34 -19.27
C ALA A 883 -7.34 -3.23 -19.00
N ASP A 884 -7.56 -2.07 -19.59
CA ASP A 884 -6.83 -0.86 -19.24
C ASP A 884 -7.19 -0.45 -17.81
N ARG A 885 -6.19 -0.48 -16.94
CA ARG A 885 -6.29 -0.12 -15.52
C ARG A 885 -5.98 1.35 -15.24
N SER A 886 -5.79 2.16 -16.28
CA SER A 886 -5.55 3.59 -16.16
C SER A 886 -6.75 4.29 -15.53
N PHE A 887 -6.49 5.25 -14.64
CA PHE A 887 -7.54 6.02 -13.98
C PHE A 887 -7.09 7.43 -13.60
N LEU A 888 -8.06 8.29 -13.31
CA LEU A 888 -7.91 9.57 -12.63
C LEU A 888 -8.94 9.64 -11.50
N LYS A 889 -8.48 9.77 -10.25
CA LYS A 889 -9.33 9.90 -9.06
C LYS A 889 -9.23 11.28 -8.43
N LEU A 890 -10.37 11.81 -7.98
CA LEU A 890 -10.42 12.91 -7.02
C LEU A 890 -10.13 12.35 -5.63
N ARG A 891 -8.83 12.33 -5.26
CA ARG A 891 -8.36 11.71 -4.03
C ARG A 891 -8.79 12.45 -2.78
N ASN A 892 -8.84 13.76 -2.85
CA ASN A 892 -9.19 14.59 -1.72
C ASN A 892 -9.79 15.91 -2.18
N VAL A 893 -10.87 16.34 -1.53
CA VAL A 893 -11.41 17.68 -1.62
C VAL A 893 -11.72 18.16 -0.21
N GLU A 894 -11.32 19.39 0.12
CA GLU A 894 -11.58 20.00 1.42
C GLU A 894 -12.14 21.40 1.20
N VAL A 895 -13.25 21.69 1.86
CA VAL A 895 -13.75 23.07 2.04
C VAL A 895 -13.64 23.35 3.53
N TYR A 896 -13.05 24.48 3.88
CA TYR A 896 -12.83 24.83 5.28
C TYR A 896 -13.04 26.30 5.57
N TYR A 897 -13.28 26.58 6.83
CA TYR A 897 -13.40 27.93 7.36
C TYR A 897 -12.59 28.10 8.64
N HIS A 898 -11.64 29.01 8.61
CA HIS A 898 -10.94 29.51 9.79
C HIS A 898 -11.75 30.61 10.42
N LEU A 899 -12.18 30.44 11.65
CA LEU A 899 -12.86 31.49 12.38
C LEU A 899 -11.90 32.67 12.63
N PRO A 900 -12.37 33.91 12.46
CA PRO A 900 -11.54 35.10 12.71
C PRO A 900 -10.97 35.10 14.13
N ALA A 901 -9.68 35.43 14.28
CA ALA A 901 -9.01 35.49 15.58
C ALA A 901 -9.69 36.47 16.56
N THR A 902 -10.37 37.51 16.03
CA THR A 902 -11.11 38.48 16.81
C THR A 902 -12.21 37.88 17.68
N LEU A 903 -12.80 36.76 17.28
CA LEU A 903 -13.80 36.03 18.06
C LEU A 903 -13.24 35.42 19.35
N PHE A 904 -11.93 35.23 19.40
CA PHE A 904 -11.25 34.56 20.51
C PHE A 904 -10.50 35.56 21.43
N ASN A 905 -10.47 36.83 21.13
CA ASN A 905 -9.74 37.85 21.92
C ASN A 905 -10.12 37.86 23.40
N ASN A 906 -11.37 37.52 23.72
CA ASN A 906 -11.86 37.44 25.10
C ASN A 906 -11.94 36.02 25.65
N SER A 907 -11.55 35.03 24.85
CA SER A 907 -11.53 33.64 25.29
C SER A 907 -10.26 33.30 26.07
N ARG A 908 -10.41 32.72 27.26
CA ARG A 908 -9.26 32.25 28.06
C ARG A 908 -8.72 30.91 27.58
N PHE A 909 -9.51 30.16 26.81
CA PHE A 909 -9.22 28.75 26.47
C PHE A 909 -8.96 28.57 24.99
N ILE A 910 -9.85 28.98 24.09
CA ILE A 910 -9.74 28.75 22.65
C ILE A 910 -9.07 29.95 22.00
N LYS A 911 -7.98 29.69 21.27
CA LYS A 911 -7.20 30.69 20.52
C LYS A 911 -7.54 30.71 19.04
N ASN A 912 -7.89 29.56 18.48
CA ASN A 912 -8.30 29.43 17.09
C ASN A 912 -9.23 28.23 16.90
N ALA A 913 -10.05 28.30 15.85
CA ALA A 913 -10.90 27.19 15.43
C ALA A 913 -11.01 27.12 13.90
N LYS A 914 -11.00 25.92 13.36
CA LYS A 914 -11.24 25.61 11.95
C LYS A 914 -12.34 24.55 11.86
N PHE A 915 -13.32 24.77 10.99
CA PHE A 915 -14.29 23.75 10.57
C PHE A 915 -13.99 23.34 9.14
N TYR A 916 -14.23 22.05 8.82
CA TYR A 916 -14.03 21.58 7.46
C TYR A 916 -14.99 20.46 7.09
N VAL A 917 -15.22 20.36 5.79
CA VAL A 917 -15.86 19.23 5.13
C VAL A 917 -14.83 18.65 4.17
N ARG A 918 -14.61 17.34 4.24
CA ARG A 918 -13.68 16.62 3.36
C ARG A 918 -14.39 15.52 2.60
N GLY A 919 -14.04 15.39 1.34
CA GLY A 919 -14.43 14.26 0.50
C GLY A 919 -13.21 13.47 0.09
N ILE A 920 -13.29 12.15 0.15
CA ILE A 920 -12.19 11.22 -0.14
C ILE A 920 -12.66 10.25 -1.23
N ASP A 921 -11.86 10.14 -2.31
CA ASP A 921 -12.09 9.23 -3.44
C ASP A 921 -13.50 9.35 -4.06
N LEU A 922 -14.05 10.60 -4.11
CA LEU A 922 -15.42 10.86 -4.52
C LEU A 922 -15.68 10.59 -6.01
N LEU A 923 -14.67 10.75 -6.88
CA LEU A 923 -14.76 10.58 -8.30
C LEU A 923 -13.63 9.69 -8.80
N CYS A 924 -13.97 8.75 -9.70
CA CYS A 924 -13.03 7.94 -10.45
C CYS A 924 -13.42 7.93 -11.93
N LEU A 925 -12.50 8.36 -12.78
CA LEU A 925 -12.59 8.27 -14.24
C LEU A 925 -11.64 7.16 -14.67
N ASP A 926 -12.17 6.10 -15.29
CA ASP A 926 -11.43 4.89 -15.65
C ASP A 926 -12.10 4.09 -16.76
N HIS A 927 -11.46 3.01 -17.17
CA HIS A 927 -11.91 2.10 -18.23
C HIS A 927 -12.55 0.81 -17.70
N ILE A 928 -12.43 0.51 -16.40
CA ILE A 928 -13.02 -0.70 -15.79
C ILE A 928 -14.43 -0.41 -15.27
N LYS A 929 -15.46 -0.69 -16.07
CA LYS A 929 -16.85 -0.30 -15.79
C LYS A 929 -17.48 -1.00 -14.57
N ARG A 930 -17.03 -2.22 -14.26
CA ARG A 930 -17.67 -3.15 -13.29
C ARG A 930 -17.07 -3.15 -11.91
N ALA A 931 -15.89 -2.55 -11.73
CA ALA A 931 -15.20 -2.49 -10.43
C ALA A 931 -14.33 -1.24 -10.35
N ASP A 932 -13.80 -0.92 -9.17
CA ASP A 932 -12.80 0.12 -9.03
C ASP A 932 -11.47 -0.35 -9.64
N PRO A 933 -10.75 0.48 -10.41
CA PRO A 933 -9.52 0.07 -11.07
C PRO A 933 -8.40 -0.32 -10.10
N GLU A 934 -8.42 0.12 -8.86
CA GLU A 934 -7.43 -0.29 -7.86
C GLU A 934 -7.79 -1.60 -7.16
N CYS A 935 -9.08 -2.02 -7.18
CA CYS A 935 -9.59 -3.23 -6.53
C CYS A 935 -10.67 -3.86 -7.41
N TYR A 936 -10.27 -4.61 -8.43
CA TYR A 936 -11.16 -5.20 -9.45
C TYR A 936 -11.40 -6.71 -9.27
N GLY A 937 -10.74 -7.34 -8.31
CA GLY A 937 -10.89 -8.76 -7.95
C GLY A 937 -12.10 -9.02 -7.04
N ALA A 938 -12.15 -10.23 -6.47
CA ALA A 938 -13.12 -10.61 -5.42
C ALA A 938 -12.69 -10.09 -4.04
N ASP A 939 -12.06 -8.93 -4.00
CA ASP A 939 -11.58 -8.28 -2.80
C ASP A 939 -12.64 -7.31 -2.26
N TYR A 940 -12.41 -6.80 -1.05
CA TYR A 940 -13.27 -5.78 -0.46
C TYR A 940 -13.26 -4.51 -1.33
N PRO A 941 -14.43 -4.02 -1.82
CA PRO A 941 -14.49 -2.85 -2.68
C PRO A 941 -13.90 -1.60 -2.04
N VAL A 942 -13.22 -0.79 -2.86
CA VAL A 942 -12.71 0.51 -2.41
C VAL A 942 -13.84 1.39 -1.89
N THR A 943 -13.60 2.09 -0.80
CA THR A 943 -14.57 2.99 -0.18
C THR A 943 -14.29 4.44 -0.52
N ARG A 944 -15.35 5.24 -0.58
CA ARG A 944 -15.32 6.70 -0.58
C ARG A 944 -15.96 7.23 0.70
N SER A 945 -15.59 8.45 1.08
CA SER A 945 -16.13 9.04 2.29
C SER A 945 -16.34 10.54 2.18
N VAL A 946 -17.27 11.03 3.00
CA VAL A 946 -17.42 12.45 3.32
C VAL A 946 -17.30 12.60 4.82
N SER A 947 -16.47 13.51 5.29
CA SER A 947 -16.29 13.77 6.70
C SER A 947 -16.48 15.23 7.08
N LEU A 948 -16.93 15.42 8.30
CA LEU A 948 -17.07 16.71 8.95
C LEU A 948 -16.07 16.78 10.10
N GLY A 949 -15.31 17.86 10.17
CA GLY A 949 -14.30 17.96 11.21
C GLY A 949 -14.13 19.34 11.81
N VAL A 950 -13.55 19.33 12.99
CA VAL A 950 -13.20 20.54 13.75
C VAL A 950 -11.76 20.45 14.25
N VAL A 951 -11.05 21.57 14.17
CA VAL A 951 -9.73 21.76 14.79
C VAL A 951 -9.83 22.92 15.76
N LEU A 952 -9.43 22.69 17.01
CA LEU A 952 -9.38 23.73 18.05
C LEU A 952 -7.94 23.85 18.58
N GLY A 953 -7.45 25.09 18.67
CA GLY A 953 -6.18 25.41 19.32
C GLY A 953 -6.44 26.19 20.62
N PHE A 954 -5.71 25.80 21.67
CA PHE A 954 -5.83 26.34 23.04
C PHE A 954 -4.55 27.05 23.50
#